data_fcfc470d08b9094d6aa624fe6e7f4cd8
#
_entry.id   fcfc470d08b9094d6aa624fe6e7f4cd8
#
_cell.length_a   1.000
_cell.length_b   1.000
_cell.length_c   1.000
_cell.angle_alpha   90.00
_cell.angle_beta   90.00
_cell.angle_gamma   90.00
#
_symmetry.space_group_name_H-M   'P 1'
#
loop_
_entity.id
_entity.type
_entity.pdbx_description
1 polymer ?
#
loop_
_entity_poly.entity_id
_entity_poly.type
_entity_poly.pdbx_seq_one_letter_code
_entity_poly.pdbx_strand_id
1 'polypeptide(L)'
;LTPTDATEVGLEDYRGYAEHKPMPGEPEPDPERLAKRANDVLTHLNFGKSDEPLVVKVAISGTGVDGALKNLEADTNGWDFDNVVQQNRVAWENILGEFELEGGNKADKTMFYTSLYRTFVAPFLYQDVDGKYRGMDGKVHQAEDGLVNYSVYSMWDTFRAAHPLKTIIDKDRAIEHARDLLNKYQTGGVLPKWELHSDYTGEMVGHPAVSVIADIMVKHPEAFTAAEFDLALKAADETVNFNLDKTESWVPYQDAWNGDKRFTVMTRHNDYQEDVGFIPANTKWAPDSGDKPGYVEGLKVDKYDELVNESVSYGLENAYYDWCIAQIAKLAGNDQQYDRYMARSESFKNYFDYNPEQYGKLQDTKGNALGATGFMRPAYMNSGSKVWANNLKAECLDENMALSIPDGMDYNACKDRKALNESDVFWPYRAEHRGEDFTEGNTWQWTWFAPHNLNGLANVMGGERIDRTDFSLPEDVTEQGKAAFLANLNALFNADSNADTSQSHDMSGYIGQFVMGNEPDHHVPYLYNWTAEPWKTQEIVDQAMNEFYHPTHEGLIGNEDVGQMSAWYVMSALGFYQVTPGEASYTIGRPLFDKAVIPVADGKFTITSENNSQESIYVKSVTINGKQLSDNFSFAHSDLKDGGELHFVMTSDKSEAMKAL
;
A
#
# COMPACT_ATOMS: atom_id res chain seq x y z
N LEU A 1 -24.10 -26.91 27.58
CA LEU A 1 -25.25 -26.02 27.77
C LEU A 1 -25.62 -25.36 26.45
N THR A 2 -26.90 -25.23 26.17
CA THR A 2 -27.45 -24.56 25.00
C THR A 2 -28.22 -23.31 25.45
N PRO A 3 -28.59 -22.37 24.54
CA PRO A 3 -29.46 -21.25 24.93
C PRO A 3 -30.75 -21.65 25.63
N THR A 4 -31.25 -22.85 25.35
CA THR A 4 -32.43 -23.41 26.06
C THR A 4 -32.15 -23.84 27.48
N ASP A 5 -30.87 -23.98 27.87
CA ASP A 5 -30.46 -24.32 29.23
C ASP A 5 -30.25 -23.07 30.09
N ALA A 6 -30.36 -21.88 29.52
CA ALA A 6 -30.25 -20.63 30.27
C ALA A 6 -31.43 -20.46 31.24
N THR A 7 -31.15 -20.03 32.45
CA THR A 7 -32.17 -19.72 33.44
C THR A 7 -32.88 -18.40 33.19
N GLU A 8 -32.23 -17.55 32.43
CA GLU A 8 -32.72 -16.22 32.02
C GLU A 8 -32.13 -15.84 30.69
N VAL A 9 -32.96 -15.30 29.79
CA VAL A 9 -32.56 -14.74 28.49
C VAL A 9 -33.07 -13.30 28.47
N GLY A 10 -32.15 -12.35 28.41
CA GLY A 10 -32.44 -10.93 28.27
C GLY A 10 -32.07 -10.47 26.84
N LEU A 11 -32.96 -9.71 26.23
CA LEU A 11 -32.71 -9.00 24.98
C LEU A 11 -32.76 -7.52 25.26
N GLU A 12 -31.69 -6.82 24.99
CA GLU A 12 -31.61 -5.37 25.12
C GLU A 12 -31.29 -4.76 23.73
N ASP A 13 -32.03 -3.69 23.40
CA ASP A 13 -31.66 -2.85 22.28
C ASP A 13 -30.34 -2.16 22.60
N TYR A 14 -29.26 -2.55 21.94
CA TYR A 14 -27.97 -1.92 22.12
C TYR A 14 -27.91 -0.61 21.34
N ARG A 15 -28.18 0.48 22.05
CA ARG A 15 -28.04 1.86 21.51
C ARG A 15 -26.69 2.46 21.88
N GLY A 16 -25.62 1.67 21.83
CA GLY A 16 -24.31 2.01 22.35
C GLY A 16 -23.69 3.32 21.83
N TYR A 17 -24.17 3.84 20.71
CA TYR A 17 -23.81 5.16 20.20
C TYR A 17 -24.86 6.26 20.40
N ALA A 18 -26.04 5.94 20.93
CA ALA A 18 -27.09 6.93 21.20
C ALA A 18 -26.77 7.83 22.41
N GLU A 19 -25.80 7.44 23.25
CA GLU A 19 -25.34 8.22 24.39
C GLU A 19 -24.07 9.05 24.11
N HIS A 20 -23.55 9.04 22.89
CA HIS A 20 -22.50 9.97 22.51
C HIS A 20 -23.08 11.38 22.53
N LYS A 21 -22.87 12.07 23.66
CA LYS A 21 -23.20 13.51 23.73
C LYS A 21 -22.25 14.24 22.75
N PRO A 22 -22.79 14.95 21.77
CA PRO A 22 -21.96 15.71 20.87
C PRO A 22 -21.04 16.65 21.66
N MET A 23 -19.78 16.73 21.26
CA MET A 23 -18.86 17.71 21.86
C MET A 23 -19.36 19.12 21.55
N PRO A 24 -19.05 20.13 22.39
CA PRO A 24 -19.46 21.50 22.13
C PRO A 24 -19.06 21.94 20.71
N GLY A 25 -20.04 22.16 19.84
CA GLY A 25 -19.85 22.53 18.43
C GLY A 25 -20.15 21.43 17.40
N GLU A 26 -20.36 20.20 17.83
CA GLU A 26 -20.83 19.15 16.91
C GLU A 26 -22.35 19.24 16.71
N PRO A 27 -22.85 18.99 15.49
CA PRO A 27 -24.28 18.95 15.24
C PRO A 27 -24.94 17.78 15.97
N GLU A 28 -26.17 17.97 16.43
CA GLU A 28 -26.98 16.90 17.01
C GLU A 28 -27.11 15.74 16.00
N PRO A 29 -26.98 14.47 16.44
CA PRO A 29 -27.15 13.33 15.56
C PRO A 29 -28.54 13.29 14.92
N ASP A 30 -28.59 13.06 13.60
CA ASP A 30 -29.84 12.95 12.87
C ASP A 30 -30.71 11.81 13.43
N PRO A 31 -31.95 12.10 13.90
CA PRO A 31 -32.86 11.09 14.44
C PRO A 31 -33.18 9.95 13.46
N GLU A 32 -33.22 10.21 12.14
CA GLU A 32 -33.43 9.16 11.13
C GLU A 32 -32.21 8.24 10.99
N ARG A 33 -31.00 8.80 11.13
CA ARG A 33 -29.76 8.03 11.15
C ARG A 33 -29.66 7.17 12.41
N LEU A 34 -30.13 7.64 13.55
CA LEU A 34 -30.24 6.87 14.79
C LEU A 34 -31.28 5.76 14.66
N ALA A 35 -32.44 6.03 14.02
CA ALA A 35 -33.47 5.03 13.80
C ALA A 35 -33.05 3.89 12.85
N LYS A 36 -32.19 4.16 11.88
CA LYS A 36 -31.63 3.13 10.97
C LYS A 36 -30.63 2.18 11.70
N ARG A 37 -30.07 2.58 12.82
CA ARG A 37 -29.19 1.74 13.68
C ARG A 37 -29.94 0.96 14.74
N ALA A 38 -31.26 1.06 14.82
CA ALA A 38 -32.10 0.43 15.83
C ALA A 38 -32.22 -1.12 15.73
N ASN A 39 -31.38 -1.75 14.91
CA ASN A 39 -31.36 -3.23 14.75
C ASN A 39 -30.19 -3.88 15.52
N ASP A 40 -29.40 -3.14 16.26
CA ASP A 40 -28.34 -3.69 17.10
C ASP A 40 -28.98 -4.31 18.35
N VAL A 41 -28.87 -5.62 18.48
CA VAL A 41 -29.45 -6.38 19.61
C VAL A 41 -28.33 -6.96 20.46
N LEU A 42 -28.31 -6.60 21.74
CA LEU A 42 -27.49 -7.25 22.74
C LEU A 42 -28.30 -8.35 23.44
N THR A 43 -27.80 -9.59 23.39
CA THR A 43 -28.46 -10.74 24.04
C THR A 43 -27.66 -11.18 25.26
N HIS A 44 -28.31 -11.20 26.40
CA HIS A 44 -27.76 -11.75 27.64
C HIS A 44 -28.30 -13.17 27.89
N LEU A 45 -27.40 -14.12 28.12
CA LEU A 45 -27.75 -15.49 28.48
C LEU A 45 -27.20 -15.76 29.89
N ASN A 46 -28.10 -15.95 30.86
CA ASN A 46 -27.73 -16.25 32.26
C ASN A 46 -27.88 -17.74 32.54
N PHE A 47 -26.76 -18.43 32.71
CA PHE A 47 -26.73 -19.88 33.01
C PHE A 47 -26.66 -20.18 34.52
N GLY A 48 -26.76 -19.14 35.40
CA GLY A 48 -26.61 -19.27 36.81
C GLY A 48 -25.15 -19.47 37.26
N LYS A 49 -24.95 -20.07 38.44
CA LYS A 49 -23.61 -20.41 38.94
C LYS A 49 -23.26 -21.84 38.56
N SER A 50 -22.08 -22.01 37.97
CA SER A 50 -21.51 -23.33 37.66
C SER A 50 -20.03 -23.34 38.08
N ASP A 51 -19.57 -24.46 38.64
CA ASP A 51 -18.16 -24.72 38.91
C ASP A 51 -17.44 -25.29 37.66
N GLU A 52 -18.19 -25.69 36.64
CA GLU A 52 -17.67 -26.21 35.40
C GLU A 52 -17.56 -25.07 34.36
N PRO A 53 -16.51 -25.07 33.50
CA PRO A 53 -16.37 -24.12 32.39
C PRO A 53 -17.55 -24.21 31.44
N LEU A 54 -18.04 -23.06 30.96
CA LEU A 54 -19.04 -23.00 29.91
C LEU A 54 -18.32 -23.01 28.54
N VAL A 55 -18.57 -24.01 27.73
CA VAL A 55 -18.09 -24.08 26.37
C VAL A 55 -19.12 -23.47 25.42
N VAL A 56 -18.68 -22.50 24.62
CA VAL A 56 -19.53 -21.78 23.64
C VAL A 56 -18.98 -22.01 22.26
N LYS A 57 -19.87 -22.27 21.29
CA LYS A 57 -19.57 -22.29 19.86
C LYS A 57 -20.21 -21.07 19.21
N VAL A 58 -19.46 -20.39 18.37
CA VAL A 58 -19.91 -19.22 17.60
C VAL A 58 -19.62 -19.46 16.14
N ALA A 59 -20.56 -19.14 15.28
CA ALA A 59 -20.35 -19.12 13.83
C ALA A 59 -20.95 -17.87 13.23
N ILE A 60 -20.37 -17.43 12.13
CA ILE A 60 -20.82 -16.28 11.35
C ILE A 60 -21.01 -16.68 9.89
N SER A 61 -21.81 -15.91 9.18
CA SER A 61 -22.02 -16.06 7.72
C SER A 61 -22.43 -14.73 7.12
N GLY A 62 -21.93 -14.44 5.94
CA GLY A 62 -22.36 -13.30 5.13
C GLY A 62 -23.73 -13.51 4.47
N THR A 63 -24.26 -14.75 4.47
CA THR A 63 -25.50 -15.08 3.77
C THR A 63 -26.71 -15.26 4.71
N GLY A 64 -26.49 -15.50 6.00
CA GLY A 64 -27.53 -15.57 7.00
C GLY A 64 -27.37 -16.71 8.00
N VAL A 65 -28.35 -16.84 8.92
CA VAL A 65 -28.31 -17.81 10.03
C VAL A 65 -28.15 -19.26 9.58
N ASP A 66 -28.83 -19.65 8.50
CA ASP A 66 -28.74 -21.02 7.99
C ASP A 66 -27.32 -21.34 7.47
N GLY A 67 -26.64 -20.38 6.85
CA GLY A 67 -25.24 -20.48 6.47
C GLY A 67 -24.33 -20.64 7.70
N ALA A 68 -24.50 -19.80 8.70
CA ALA A 68 -23.74 -19.88 9.93
C ALA A 68 -23.89 -21.23 10.66
N LEU A 69 -25.10 -21.79 10.68
CA LEU A 69 -25.34 -23.11 11.29
C LEU A 69 -24.64 -24.24 10.52
N LYS A 70 -24.63 -24.19 9.18
CA LYS A 70 -23.90 -25.16 8.34
C LYS A 70 -22.39 -25.06 8.56
N ASN A 71 -21.85 -23.83 8.62
CA ASN A 71 -20.44 -23.59 8.91
C ASN A 71 -20.08 -24.17 10.29
N LEU A 72 -20.91 -23.89 11.31
CA LEU A 72 -20.71 -24.41 12.66
C LEU A 72 -20.66 -25.93 12.71
N GLU A 73 -21.56 -26.60 11.98
CA GLU A 73 -21.64 -28.07 11.93
C GLU A 73 -20.44 -28.67 11.19
N ALA A 74 -19.97 -28.02 10.13
CA ALA A 74 -18.83 -28.48 9.34
C ALA A 74 -17.50 -28.29 10.08
N ASP A 75 -17.28 -27.12 10.69
CA ASP A 75 -15.99 -26.75 11.27
C ASP A 75 -15.79 -27.29 12.69
N THR A 76 -16.87 -27.48 13.44
CA THR A 76 -16.79 -27.88 14.85
C THR A 76 -17.64 -29.09 15.18
N ASN A 77 -17.18 -30.26 14.80
CA ASN A 77 -17.87 -31.51 15.12
C ASN A 77 -17.68 -31.87 16.61
N GLY A 78 -18.80 -31.98 17.36
CA GLY A 78 -18.76 -32.30 18.79
C GLY A 78 -18.45 -31.09 19.69
N TRP A 79 -18.16 -31.36 20.99
CA TRP A 79 -17.91 -30.36 22.04
C TRP A 79 -16.55 -30.56 22.73
N ASP A 80 -15.62 -31.23 22.05
CA ASP A 80 -14.26 -31.47 22.55
C ASP A 80 -13.37 -30.27 22.20
N PHE A 81 -13.22 -29.36 23.17
CA PHE A 81 -12.41 -28.15 23.02
C PHE A 81 -10.93 -28.45 22.78
N ASP A 82 -10.37 -29.45 23.49
CA ASP A 82 -8.97 -29.80 23.36
C ASP A 82 -8.65 -30.39 21.98
N ASN A 83 -9.59 -31.13 21.39
CA ASN A 83 -9.46 -31.61 20.02
C ASN A 83 -9.45 -30.48 19.01
N VAL A 84 -10.28 -29.44 19.17
CA VAL A 84 -10.29 -28.25 18.30
C VAL A 84 -8.96 -27.50 18.39
N VAL A 85 -8.43 -27.32 19.61
CA VAL A 85 -7.10 -26.72 19.83
C VAL A 85 -6.00 -27.51 19.12
N GLN A 86 -6.04 -28.84 19.22
CA GLN A 86 -5.05 -29.69 18.57
C GLN A 86 -5.17 -29.67 17.04
N GLN A 87 -6.37 -29.68 16.48
CA GLN A 87 -6.59 -29.57 15.04
C GLN A 87 -6.05 -28.24 14.49
N ASN A 88 -6.34 -27.13 15.19
CA ASN A 88 -5.84 -25.79 14.82
C ASN A 88 -4.30 -25.75 14.85
N ARG A 89 -3.68 -26.29 15.91
CA ARG A 89 -2.22 -26.38 16.00
C ARG A 89 -1.62 -27.16 14.83
N VAL A 90 -2.15 -28.32 14.51
CA VAL A 90 -1.68 -29.14 13.39
C VAL A 90 -1.83 -28.41 12.06
N ALA A 91 -2.94 -27.69 11.85
CA ALA A 91 -3.14 -26.91 10.63
C ALA A 91 -2.04 -25.84 10.45
N TRP A 92 -1.72 -25.08 11.51
CA TRP A 92 -0.65 -24.09 11.47
C TRP A 92 0.73 -24.73 11.37
N GLU A 93 1.01 -25.83 12.08
CA GLU A 93 2.26 -26.57 11.98
C GLU A 93 2.51 -27.10 10.55
N ASN A 94 1.46 -27.52 9.84
CA ASN A 94 1.58 -27.97 8.45
C ASN A 94 1.99 -26.83 7.50
N ILE A 95 1.49 -25.60 7.71
CA ILE A 95 1.86 -24.45 6.87
C ILE A 95 3.23 -23.91 7.25
N LEU A 96 3.41 -23.55 8.52
CA LEU A 96 4.67 -22.93 8.98
C LEU A 96 5.85 -23.89 8.96
N GLY A 97 5.60 -25.19 9.12
CA GLY A 97 6.62 -26.23 9.10
C GLY A 97 7.21 -26.52 7.70
N GLU A 98 6.64 -25.97 6.64
CA GLU A 98 7.23 -26.05 5.29
C GLU A 98 8.44 -25.12 5.14
N PHE A 99 8.60 -24.15 6.05
CA PHE A 99 9.71 -23.22 6.10
C PHE A 99 10.78 -23.70 7.06
N GLU A 100 12.00 -23.84 6.57
CA GLU A 100 13.13 -24.33 7.37
C GLU A 100 14.18 -23.20 7.50
N LEU A 101 14.63 -22.90 8.72
CA LEU A 101 15.62 -21.86 8.99
C LEU A 101 16.83 -22.40 9.76
N GLU A 102 18.03 -22.15 9.24
CA GLU A 102 19.30 -22.40 9.93
C GLU A 102 20.04 -21.06 10.18
N GLY A 103 20.81 -20.97 11.26
CA GLY A 103 21.42 -19.70 11.69
C GLY A 103 20.40 -18.76 12.33
N GLY A 104 20.77 -17.50 12.48
CA GLY A 104 20.00 -16.50 13.23
C GLY A 104 19.86 -16.84 14.72
N ASN A 105 19.45 -15.88 15.52
CA ASN A 105 19.17 -16.13 16.93
C ASN A 105 17.69 -16.50 17.17
N LYS A 106 17.32 -16.77 18.42
CA LYS A 106 15.93 -17.13 18.77
C LYS A 106 14.95 -15.99 18.48
N ALA A 107 15.35 -14.74 18.69
CA ALA A 107 14.50 -13.58 18.44
C ALA A 107 14.19 -13.44 16.95
N ASP A 108 15.20 -13.59 16.09
CA ASP A 108 15.05 -13.53 14.63
C ASP A 108 14.07 -14.57 14.11
N LYS A 109 14.22 -15.83 14.59
CA LYS A 109 13.29 -16.92 14.23
C LYS A 109 11.88 -16.67 14.74
N THR A 110 11.74 -16.15 15.97
CA THR A 110 10.43 -15.80 16.53
C THR A 110 9.77 -14.72 15.66
N MET A 111 10.51 -13.67 15.30
CA MET A 111 9.98 -12.61 14.43
C MET A 111 9.59 -13.16 13.06
N PHE A 112 10.44 -13.97 12.42
CA PHE A 112 10.16 -14.52 11.11
C PHE A 112 8.87 -15.35 11.10
N TYR A 113 8.73 -16.33 12.02
CA TYR A 113 7.54 -17.18 12.06
C TYR A 113 6.28 -16.43 12.52
N THR A 114 6.41 -15.44 13.40
CA THR A 114 5.29 -14.57 13.76
C THR A 114 4.83 -13.70 12.59
N SER A 115 5.78 -13.12 11.87
CA SER A 115 5.49 -12.34 10.66
C SER A 115 4.90 -13.23 9.57
N LEU A 116 5.47 -14.40 9.34
CA LEU A 116 4.93 -15.37 8.38
C LEU A 116 3.49 -15.77 8.74
N TYR A 117 3.21 -16.06 10.02
CA TYR A 117 1.84 -16.34 10.48
C TYR A 117 0.88 -15.20 10.12
N ARG A 118 1.24 -13.94 10.37
CA ARG A 118 0.39 -12.78 10.07
C ARG A 118 0.08 -12.65 8.60
N THR A 119 0.98 -13.02 7.69
CA THR A 119 0.73 -12.97 6.24
C THR A 119 -0.37 -13.93 5.77
N PHE A 120 -0.71 -14.94 6.55
CA PHE A 120 -1.79 -15.89 6.25
C PHE A 120 -3.13 -15.55 6.91
N VAL A 121 -3.20 -14.53 7.78
CA VAL A 121 -4.43 -14.18 8.51
C VAL A 121 -5.45 -13.52 7.58
N ALA A 122 -4.99 -12.69 6.64
CA ALA A 122 -5.86 -12.00 5.69
C ALA A 122 -5.27 -12.01 4.26
N PRO A 123 -6.10 -11.88 3.23
CA PRO A 123 -7.56 -11.98 3.22
C PRO A 123 -8.05 -13.35 3.73
N PHE A 124 -9.20 -13.38 4.40
CA PHE A 124 -9.75 -14.62 4.94
C PHE A 124 -10.98 -15.10 4.17
N LEU A 125 -11.24 -16.40 4.24
CA LEU A 125 -12.38 -17.03 3.60
C LEU A 125 -13.70 -16.38 4.06
N TYR A 126 -14.47 -15.84 3.13
CA TYR A 126 -15.78 -15.24 3.38
C TYR A 126 -16.87 -15.90 2.49
N GLN A 127 -16.96 -17.20 2.61
CA GLN A 127 -17.86 -18.07 1.85
C GLN A 127 -18.37 -19.18 2.76
N ASP A 128 -19.65 -19.49 2.70
CA ASP A 128 -20.24 -20.59 3.46
C ASP A 128 -19.82 -21.95 2.89
N VAL A 129 -19.82 -22.98 3.72
CA VAL A 129 -19.42 -24.35 3.35
C VAL A 129 -20.26 -24.96 2.21
N ASP A 130 -21.45 -24.42 1.94
CA ASP A 130 -22.29 -24.83 0.80
C ASP A 130 -22.00 -24.01 -0.48
N GLY A 131 -20.92 -23.21 -0.47
CA GLY A 131 -20.48 -22.40 -1.61
C GLY A 131 -21.25 -21.09 -1.79
N LYS A 132 -22.11 -20.69 -0.86
CA LYS A 132 -22.80 -19.42 -0.92
C LYS A 132 -21.93 -18.30 -0.36
N TYR A 133 -22.04 -17.13 -0.97
CA TYR A 133 -21.36 -15.91 -0.51
C TYR A 133 -22.23 -14.68 -0.77
N ARG A 134 -21.92 -13.59 -0.08
CA ARG A 134 -22.50 -12.28 -0.35
C ARG A 134 -21.62 -11.54 -1.35
N GLY A 135 -22.20 -11.14 -2.48
CA GLY A 135 -21.50 -10.34 -3.50
C GLY A 135 -21.45 -8.85 -3.14
N MET A 136 -20.64 -8.08 -3.88
CA MET A 136 -20.54 -6.62 -3.74
C MET A 136 -21.86 -5.89 -4.02
N ASP A 137 -22.82 -6.51 -4.68
CA ASP A 137 -24.18 -6.03 -4.89
C ASP A 137 -25.12 -6.28 -3.69
N GLY A 138 -24.58 -6.78 -2.58
CA GLY A 138 -25.32 -7.12 -1.37
C GLY A 138 -26.22 -8.35 -1.47
N LYS A 139 -26.21 -9.07 -2.61
CA LYS A 139 -27.03 -10.27 -2.82
C LYS A 139 -26.26 -11.53 -2.49
N VAL A 140 -27.02 -12.59 -2.19
CA VAL A 140 -26.46 -13.93 -2.03
C VAL A 140 -26.28 -14.59 -3.39
N HIS A 141 -25.05 -15.03 -3.65
CA HIS A 141 -24.65 -15.78 -4.85
C HIS A 141 -24.25 -17.20 -4.49
N GLN A 142 -24.24 -18.07 -5.50
CA GLN A 142 -23.65 -19.40 -5.43
C GLN A 142 -22.34 -19.38 -6.20
N ALA A 143 -21.25 -19.75 -5.55
CA ALA A 143 -19.95 -19.84 -6.22
C ALA A 143 -19.99 -20.87 -7.35
N GLU A 144 -19.43 -20.52 -8.50
CA GLU A 144 -19.13 -21.44 -9.58
C GLU A 144 -17.95 -22.35 -9.19
N ASP A 145 -17.77 -23.46 -9.90
CA ASP A 145 -16.68 -24.40 -9.63
C ASP A 145 -15.32 -23.68 -9.71
N GLY A 146 -14.56 -23.76 -8.61
CA GLY A 146 -13.23 -23.16 -8.48
C GLY A 146 -13.21 -21.69 -8.06
N LEU A 147 -14.36 -21.07 -7.81
CA LEU A 147 -14.43 -19.74 -7.19
C LEU A 147 -14.44 -19.87 -5.67
N VAL A 148 -13.52 -19.16 -5.02
CA VAL A 148 -13.48 -18.98 -3.57
C VAL A 148 -13.59 -17.48 -3.27
N ASN A 149 -14.57 -17.09 -2.44
CA ASN A 149 -14.78 -15.70 -2.07
C ASN A 149 -14.06 -15.39 -0.75
N TYR A 150 -13.24 -14.35 -0.77
CA TYR A 150 -12.47 -13.84 0.36
C TYR A 150 -12.95 -12.44 0.77
N SER A 151 -12.50 -11.98 1.92
CA SER A 151 -12.73 -10.62 2.41
C SER A 151 -11.56 -10.10 3.22
N VAL A 152 -11.60 -8.80 3.49
CA VAL A 152 -10.53 -8.01 4.12
C VAL A 152 -9.34 -7.86 3.19
N TYR A 153 -9.59 -7.13 2.11
CA TYR A 153 -8.56 -6.72 1.16
C TYR A 153 -8.17 -5.26 1.40
N SER A 154 -7.10 -5.03 2.14
CA SER A 154 -6.45 -3.72 2.29
C SER A 154 -5.35 -3.58 1.22
N MET A 155 -5.78 -3.49 -0.04
CA MET A 155 -4.84 -3.67 -1.16
C MET A 155 -3.88 -2.50 -1.34
N TRP A 156 -4.23 -1.31 -0.88
CA TRP A 156 -3.31 -0.16 -0.91
C TRP A 156 -2.00 -0.46 -0.17
N ASP A 157 -2.09 -1.20 0.91
CA ASP A 157 -0.95 -1.67 1.69
C ASP A 157 -0.35 -2.93 1.08
N THR A 158 -1.18 -3.96 0.90
CA THR A 158 -0.75 -5.34 0.69
C THR A 158 -0.20 -5.63 -0.71
N PHE A 159 -0.45 -4.78 -1.72
CA PHE A 159 0.13 -4.97 -3.05
C PHE A 159 1.66 -4.87 -3.06
N ARG A 160 2.26 -4.21 -2.05
CA ARG A 160 3.68 -3.86 -1.98
C ARG A 160 4.58 -5.02 -1.53
N ALA A 161 4.08 -5.93 -0.68
CA ALA A 161 4.82 -7.13 -0.27
C ALA A 161 3.93 -8.34 0.04
N ALA A 162 2.77 -8.18 0.69
CA ALA A 162 1.95 -9.31 1.12
C ALA A 162 1.41 -10.15 -0.05
N HIS A 163 0.82 -9.53 -1.07
CA HIS A 163 0.42 -10.22 -2.28
C HIS A 163 1.61 -10.73 -3.10
N PRO A 164 2.68 -9.94 -3.33
CA PRO A 164 3.91 -10.44 -3.95
C PRO A 164 4.51 -11.68 -3.26
N LEU A 165 4.58 -11.70 -1.94
CA LEU A 165 5.03 -12.87 -1.19
C LEU A 165 4.13 -14.09 -1.42
N LYS A 166 2.81 -13.91 -1.40
CA LYS A 166 1.84 -15.00 -1.66
C LYS A 166 2.02 -15.62 -3.05
N THR A 167 2.36 -14.84 -4.07
CA THR A 167 2.65 -15.39 -5.40
C THR A 167 3.84 -16.36 -5.41
N ILE A 168 4.71 -16.28 -4.40
CA ILE A 168 5.86 -17.17 -4.24
C ILE A 168 5.49 -18.42 -3.43
N ILE A 169 4.94 -18.19 -2.22
CA ILE A 169 4.80 -19.22 -1.18
C ILE A 169 3.41 -19.89 -1.14
N ASP A 170 2.40 -19.33 -1.82
CA ASP A 170 1.01 -19.83 -1.83
C ASP A 170 0.34 -19.48 -3.17
N LYS A 171 0.90 -20.03 -4.26
CA LYS A 171 0.48 -19.78 -5.65
C LYS A 171 -1.02 -19.98 -5.85
N ASP A 172 -1.56 -21.08 -5.35
CA ASP A 172 -2.96 -21.43 -5.60
C ASP A 172 -3.89 -20.39 -4.98
N ARG A 173 -3.63 -19.97 -3.76
CA ARG A 173 -4.39 -18.91 -3.10
C ARG A 173 -4.20 -17.55 -3.77
N ALA A 174 -3.02 -17.23 -4.25
CA ALA A 174 -2.81 -16.01 -5.03
C ALA A 174 -3.69 -15.99 -6.28
N ILE A 175 -3.80 -17.12 -7.02
CA ILE A 175 -4.68 -17.27 -8.18
C ILE A 175 -6.15 -17.12 -7.79
N GLU A 176 -6.57 -17.73 -6.67
CA GLU A 176 -7.92 -17.58 -6.12
C GLU A 176 -8.23 -16.11 -5.81
N HIS A 177 -7.29 -15.35 -5.22
CA HIS A 177 -7.47 -13.92 -4.96
C HIS A 177 -7.69 -13.12 -6.24
N ALA A 178 -6.92 -13.38 -7.31
CA ALA A 178 -7.13 -12.70 -8.59
C ALA A 178 -8.54 -12.97 -9.15
N ARG A 179 -9.00 -14.24 -9.12
CA ARG A 179 -10.36 -14.63 -9.55
C ARG A 179 -11.44 -14.03 -8.67
N ASP A 180 -11.23 -13.97 -7.36
CA ASP A 180 -12.17 -13.35 -6.43
C ASP A 180 -12.30 -11.83 -6.68
N LEU A 181 -11.19 -11.13 -6.92
CA LEU A 181 -11.22 -9.70 -7.27
C LEU A 181 -11.97 -9.45 -8.59
N LEU A 182 -11.81 -10.34 -9.59
CA LEU A 182 -12.59 -10.26 -10.82
C LEU A 182 -14.09 -10.56 -10.58
N ASN A 183 -14.42 -11.49 -9.70
CA ASN A 183 -15.80 -11.74 -9.27
C ASN A 183 -16.39 -10.55 -8.52
N LYS A 184 -15.60 -9.86 -7.68
CA LYS A 184 -16.02 -8.61 -7.02
C LYS A 184 -16.32 -7.50 -8.02
N TYR A 185 -15.51 -7.37 -9.09
CA TYR A 185 -15.84 -6.50 -10.21
C TYR A 185 -17.16 -6.91 -10.91
N GLN A 186 -17.37 -8.20 -11.18
CA GLN A 186 -18.59 -8.68 -11.85
C GLN A 186 -19.86 -8.46 -11.03
N THR A 187 -19.78 -8.59 -9.72
CA THR A 187 -20.92 -8.36 -8.80
C THR A 187 -21.07 -6.90 -8.40
N GLY A 188 -19.98 -6.13 -8.39
CA GLY A 188 -19.95 -4.75 -7.91
C GLY A 188 -19.83 -3.68 -8.99
N GLY A 189 -19.38 -4.00 -10.20
CA GLY A 189 -19.21 -3.08 -11.32
C GLY A 189 -17.86 -2.36 -11.37
N VAL A 190 -17.10 -2.34 -10.26
CA VAL A 190 -15.72 -1.80 -10.16
C VAL A 190 -14.86 -2.70 -9.30
N LEU A 191 -13.56 -2.70 -9.54
CA LEU A 191 -12.59 -3.36 -8.66
C LEU A 191 -12.51 -2.62 -7.32
N PRO A 192 -12.47 -3.32 -6.17
CA PRO A 192 -12.38 -2.67 -4.87
C PRO A 192 -10.97 -2.12 -4.61
N LYS A 193 -10.90 -1.04 -3.81
CA LYS A 193 -9.64 -0.56 -3.21
C LYS A 193 -9.37 -1.24 -1.87
N TRP A 194 -10.36 -1.09 -0.99
CA TRP A 194 -10.38 -1.62 0.35
C TRP A 194 -11.74 -2.28 0.57
N GLU A 195 -11.79 -3.60 0.49
CA GLU A 195 -13.02 -4.38 0.60
C GLU A 195 -13.15 -4.95 2.01
N LEU A 196 -14.32 -4.80 2.61
CA LEU A 196 -14.67 -5.34 3.93
C LEU A 196 -16.05 -5.99 3.89
N HIS A 197 -16.10 -7.31 4.08
CA HIS A 197 -17.33 -8.11 4.15
C HIS A 197 -18.26 -7.90 2.94
N SER A 198 -17.69 -7.87 1.74
CA SER A 198 -18.38 -7.59 0.47
C SER A 198 -18.96 -6.18 0.39
N ASP A 199 -18.38 -5.26 1.13
CA ASP A 199 -18.67 -3.85 1.07
C ASP A 199 -17.45 -3.05 0.61
N TYR A 200 -17.71 -1.99 -0.15
CA TYR A 200 -16.71 -1.09 -0.66
C TYR A 200 -16.52 0.09 0.31
N THR A 201 -15.46 0.10 1.08
CA THR A 201 -15.24 1.13 2.11
C THR A 201 -14.91 2.50 1.51
N GLY A 202 -14.31 2.53 0.31
CA GLY A 202 -13.83 3.76 -0.30
C GLY A 202 -12.57 4.35 0.33
N GLU A 203 -11.98 3.65 1.30
CA GLU A 203 -10.76 4.07 1.96
C GLU A 203 -9.55 4.01 1.02
N MET A 204 -8.54 4.82 1.31
CA MET A 204 -7.27 4.97 0.61
C MET A 204 -7.35 5.52 -0.81
N VAL A 205 -6.21 5.71 -1.45
CA VAL A 205 -6.05 6.30 -2.78
C VAL A 205 -5.80 5.25 -3.85
N GLY A 206 -5.92 5.61 -5.12
CA GLY A 206 -5.56 4.78 -6.25
C GLY A 206 -6.51 3.62 -6.57
N HIS A 207 -5.98 2.63 -7.31
CA HIS A 207 -6.71 1.44 -7.78
C HIS A 207 -5.88 0.16 -7.54
N PRO A 208 -5.50 -0.16 -6.29
CA PRO A 208 -4.49 -1.17 -5.99
C PRO A 208 -4.85 -2.60 -6.40
N ALA A 209 -6.13 -2.94 -6.54
CA ALA A 209 -6.54 -4.24 -7.07
C ALA A 209 -5.97 -4.52 -8.47
N VAL A 210 -5.76 -3.48 -9.27
CA VAL A 210 -5.14 -3.59 -10.60
C VAL A 210 -3.70 -4.12 -10.48
N SER A 211 -2.93 -3.61 -9.53
CA SER A 211 -1.56 -4.08 -9.26
C SER A 211 -1.54 -5.54 -8.79
N VAL A 212 -2.44 -5.90 -7.86
CA VAL A 212 -2.54 -7.28 -7.34
C VAL A 212 -2.84 -8.26 -8.47
N ILE A 213 -3.85 -7.95 -9.31
CA ILE A 213 -4.21 -8.80 -10.45
C ILE A 213 -3.08 -8.88 -11.47
N ALA A 214 -2.46 -7.76 -11.81
CA ALA A 214 -1.35 -7.70 -12.77
C ALA A 214 -0.16 -8.56 -12.31
N ASP A 215 0.24 -8.42 -11.04
CA ASP A 215 1.39 -9.16 -10.49
C ASP A 215 1.15 -10.67 -10.50
N ILE A 216 -0.04 -11.12 -10.08
CA ILE A 216 -0.40 -12.54 -10.09
C ILE A 216 -0.43 -13.09 -11.53
N MET A 217 -1.07 -12.37 -12.46
CA MET A 217 -1.21 -12.82 -13.83
C MET A 217 0.11 -12.84 -14.61
N VAL A 218 1.00 -11.88 -14.35
CA VAL A 218 2.33 -11.82 -14.99
C VAL A 218 3.24 -12.95 -14.49
N LYS A 219 3.16 -13.32 -13.22
CA LYS A 219 3.96 -14.39 -12.63
C LYS A 219 3.46 -15.80 -12.95
N HIS A 220 2.15 -15.96 -13.08
CA HIS A 220 1.49 -17.24 -13.31
C HIS A 220 0.52 -17.21 -14.51
N PRO A 221 0.99 -16.77 -15.71
CA PRO A 221 0.09 -16.61 -16.86
C PRO A 221 -0.56 -17.91 -17.32
N GLU A 222 0.10 -19.05 -17.07
CA GLU A 222 -0.41 -20.38 -17.40
C GLU A 222 -1.66 -20.80 -16.60
N ALA A 223 -1.96 -20.14 -15.50
CA ALA A 223 -3.12 -20.41 -14.66
C ALA A 223 -4.41 -19.75 -15.16
N PHE A 224 -4.32 -18.85 -16.15
CA PHE A 224 -5.43 -18.05 -16.63
C PHE A 224 -5.72 -18.31 -18.11
N THR A 225 -6.99 -18.20 -18.45
CA THR A 225 -7.50 -18.31 -19.83
C THR A 225 -7.45 -16.94 -20.53
N ALA A 226 -7.51 -16.94 -21.87
CA ALA A 226 -7.63 -15.70 -22.64
C ALA A 226 -8.86 -14.87 -22.20
N ALA A 227 -9.98 -15.51 -21.88
CA ALA A 227 -11.19 -14.83 -21.40
C ALA A 227 -10.98 -14.15 -20.02
N GLU A 228 -10.17 -14.74 -19.14
CA GLU A 228 -9.82 -14.12 -17.85
C GLU A 228 -8.88 -12.92 -18.04
N PHE A 229 -7.94 -12.96 -18.99
CA PHE A 229 -7.13 -11.78 -19.34
C PHE A 229 -7.98 -10.65 -19.93
N ASP A 230 -8.92 -10.97 -20.83
CA ASP A 230 -9.86 -10.00 -21.38
C ASP A 230 -10.75 -9.39 -20.28
N LEU A 231 -11.22 -10.21 -19.34
CA LEU A 231 -12.01 -9.77 -18.18
C LEU A 231 -11.18 -8.87 -17.27
N ALA A 232 -9.93 -9.22 -16.98
CA ALA A 232 -9.04 -8.43 -16.15
C ALA A 232 -8.74 -7.06 -16.78
N LEU A 233 -8.44 -7.04 -18.09
CA LEU A 233 -8.24 -5.79 -18.82
C LEU A 233 -9.50 -4.91 -18.78
N LYS A 234 -10.66 -5.50 -19.04
CA LYS A 234 -11.93 -4.79 -18.98
C LYS A 234 -12.21 -4.24 -17.57
N ALA A 235 -12.04 -5.07 -16.53
CA ALA A 235 -12.28 -4.68 -15.15
C ALA A 235 -11.36 -3.52 -14.72
N ALA A 236 -10.08 -3.58 -15.10
CA ALA A 236 -9.12 -2.54 -14.82
C ALA A 236 -9.45 -1.23 -15.58
N ASP A 237 -9.68 -1.30 -16.89
CA ASP A 237 -10.03 -0.14 -17.72
C ASP A 237 -11.32 0.54 -17.25
N GLU A 238 -12.39 -0.23 -17.00
CA GLU A 238 -13.67 0.33 -16.52
C GLU A 238 -13.56 0.89 -15.09
N THR A 239 -12.70 0.34 -14.24
CA THR A 239 -12.49 0.85 -12.88
C THR A 239 -11.75 2.18 -12.90
N VAL A 240 -10.62 2.29 -13.60
CA VAL A 240 -9.82 3.51 -13.60
C VAL A 240 -10.46 4.64 -14.42
N ASN A 241 -11.31 4.33 -15.39
CA ASN A 241 -12.04 5.31 -16.21
C ASN A 241 -13.52 5.44 -15.80
N PHE A 242 -13.90 4.91 -14.64
CA PHE A 242 -15.28 4.98 -14.18
C PHE A 242 -15.75 6.44 -14.07
N ASN A 243 -16.90 6.72 -14.67
CA ASN A 243 -17.52 8.04 -14.66
C ASN A 243 -19.00 7.91 -14.37
N LEU A 244 -19.43 8.38 -13.21
CA LEU A 244 -20.83 8.34 -12.77
C LEU A 244 -21.79 9.05 -13.72
N ASP A 245 -21.36 10.12 -14.38
CA ASP A 245 -22.21 10.87 -15.28
C ASP A 245 -22.53 10.10 -16.57
N LYS A 246 -21.75 9.05 -16.86
CA LYS A 246 -21.92 8.18 -18.05
C LYS A 246 -22.51 6.81 -17.74
N THR A 247 -22.64 6.43 -16.47
CA THR A 247 -23.17 5.14 -16.06
C THR A 247 -24.57 5.25 -15.50
N GLU A 248 -25.57 4.74 -16.24
CA GLU A 248 -26.96 4.60 -15.75
C GLU A 248 -27.12 3.49 -14.70
N SER A 249 -26.11 2.65 -14.51
CA SER A 249 -26.16 1.51 -13.62
C SER A 249 -25.25 1.73 -12.41
N TRP A 250 -25.90 1.89 -11.30
CA TRP A 250 -25.58 1.32 -10.09
C TRP A 250 -24.30 1.58 -9.39
N VAL A 251 -24.42 2.03 -8.20
CA VAL A 251 -23.58 1.67 -7.07
C VAL A 251 -24.51 1.33 -5.92
N PRO A 252 -24.57 0.12 -5.30
CA PRO A 252 -25.41 -0.20 -4.15
C PRO A 252 -25.24 0.81 -3.02
N TYR A 253 -24.10 1.47 -2.95
CA TYR A 253 -23.73 2.47 -1.97
C TYR A 253 -24.47 3.81 -2.04
N GLN A 254 -25.03 4.19 -3.19
CA GLN A 254 -25.82 5.45 -3.25
C GLN A 254 -26.97 5.43 -2.26
N ASP A 255 -27.60 4.28 -2.06
CA ASP A 255 -28.73 4.16 -1.14
C ASP A 255 -28.28 4.00 0.31
N ALA A 256 -27.17 3.33 0.57
CA ALA A 256 -26.65 3.10 1.92
C ALA A 256 -26.10 4.39 2.59
N TRP A 257 -25.57 5.31 1.80
CA TRP A 257 -24.94 6.55 2.28
C TRP A 257 -25.73 7.82 1.96
N ASN A 258 -27.04 7.73 1.74
CA ASN A 258 -27.92 8.89 1.47
C ASN A 258 -27.50 9.77 0.29
N GLY A 259 -26.96 9.19 -0.77
CA GLY A 259 -26.56 9.92 -1.95
C GLY A 259 -25.30 10.80 -1.75
N ASP A 260 -24.50 10.54 -0.72
CA ASP A 260 -23.25 11.24 -0.53
C ASP A 260 -22.27 10.90 -1.67
N LYS A 261 -22.08 11.83 -2.57
CA LYS A 261 -21.25 11.68 -3.77
C LYS A 261 -19.75 11.58 -3.50
N ARG A 262 -19.29 11.60 -2.24
CA ARG A 262 -17.86 11.55 -1.89
C ARG A 262 -17.17 10.29 -2.40
N PHE A 263 -17.88 9.16 -2.48
CA PHE A 263 -17.35 7.94 -3.07
C PHE A 263 -17.23 7.96 -4.60
N THR A 264 -17.84 8.93 -5.25
CA THR A 264 -17.82 9.07 -6.70
C THR A 264 -16.58 9.77 -7.22
N VAL A 265 -15.85 10.40 -6.34
CA VAL A 265 -14.62 11.15 -6.64
C VAL A 265 -13.46 10.22 -7.04
N MET A 266 -13.58 8.91 -6.78
CA MET A 266 -12.50 7.95 -6.95
C MET A 266 -12.02 7.74 -8.39
N THR A 267 -12.73 8.26 -9.37
CA THR A 267 -12.55 7.85 -10.76
C THR A 267 -12.35 8.98 -11.74
N ARG A 268 -12.74 10.20 -11.41
CA ARG A 268 -12.57 11.37 -12.30
C ARG A 268 -11.12 11.80 -12.48
N HIS A 269 -10.23 11.31 -11.64
CA HIS A 269 -8.82 11.71 -11.65
C HIS A 269 -8.08 11.34 -12.94
N ASN A 270 -8.51 10.29 -13.62
CA ASN A 270 -7.86 9.88 -14.88
C ASN A 270 -8.20 10.79 -16.07
N ASP A 271 -9.39 11.42 -16.06
CA ASP A 271 -9.72 12.43 -17.05
C ASP A 271 -8.72 13.61 -16.99
N TYR A 272 -8.25 13.97 -15.79
CA TYR A 272 -7.23 15.01 -15.64
C TYR A 272 -5.87 14.59 -16.19
N GLN A 273 -5.45 13.34 -15.96
CA GLN A 273 -4.19 12.85 -16.51
C GLN A 273 -4.18 12.85 -18.03
N GLU A 274 -5.29 12.49 -18.68
CA GLU A 274 -5.43 12.54 -20.13
C GLU A 274 -5.50 13.98 -20.67
N ASP A 275 -6.27 14.86 -20.01
CA ASP A 275 -6.55 16.21 -20.49
C ASP A 275 -5.38 17.20 -20.24
N VAL A 276 -4.72 17.08 -19.08
CA VAL A 276 -3.70 18.05 -18.63
C VAL A 276 -2.39 17.44 -18.15
N GLY A 277 -2.31 16.11 -18.14
CA GLY A 277 -1.10 15.37 -17.81
C GLY A 277 -0.84 15.17 -16.32
N PHE A 278 -1.68 15.69 -15.44
CA PHE A 278 -1.57 15.51 -13.98
C PHE A 278 -2.92 15.81 -13.30
N ILE A 279 -3.08 15.37 -12.06
CA ILE A 279 -4.25 15.72 -11.24
C ILE A 279 -3.99 17.06 -10.56
N PRO A 280 -4.77 18.12 -10.87
CA PRO A 280 -4.59 19.43 -10.23
C PRO A 280 -4.92 19.39 -8.74
N ALA A 281 -4.13 20.06 -7.93
CA ALA A 281 -4.39 20.25 -6.51
C ALA A 281 -5.74 20.94 -6.27
N ASN A 282 -6.40 20.58 -5.18
CA ASN A 282 -7.70 21.15 -4.86
C ASN A 282 -7.59 22.61 -4.43
N THR A 283 -8.20 23.49 -5.19
CA THR A 283 -8.26 24.92 -4.89
C THR A 283 -9.46 25.30 -4.01
N LYS A 284 -10.40 24.39 -3.78
CA LYS A 284 -11.67 24.67 -3.12
C LYS A 284 -11.74 24.25 -1.66
N TRP A 285 -10.77 23.47 -1.18
CA TRP A 285 -10.80 22.97 0.17
C TRP A 285 -9.96 23.81 1.12
N ALA A 286 -10.63 24.64 1.95
CA ALA A 286 -10.07 25.17 3.19
C ALA A 286 -11.08 24.85 4.29
N PRO A 287 -10.75 23.96 5.24
CA PRO A 287 -11.68 23.53 6.30
C PRO A 287 -12.18 24.67 7.18
N ASP A 288 -11.46 25.78 7.27
CA ASP A 288 -11.68 26.85 8.23
C ASP A 288 -12.27 28.14 7.65
N SER A 289 -12.55 28.20 6.36
CA SER A 289 -13.18 29.38 5.76
C SER A 289 -14.69 29.27 5.76
N GLY A 290 -15.33 29.32 6.89
CA GLY A 290 -16.74 29.25 7.25
C GLY A 290 -17.84 29.48 6.20
N ASP A 291 -17.58 29.79 4.93
CA ASP A 291 -18.61 30.09 3.95
C ASP A 291 -18.33 29.83 2.47
N LYS A 292 -17.13 29.40 2.08
CA LYS A 292 -16.86 28.99 0.67
C LYS A 292 -15.70 28.03 0.57
N PRO A 293 -15.84 26.92 -0.18
CA PRO A 293 -14.73 26.03 -0.48
C PRO A 293 -13.59 26.82 -1.12
N GLY A 294 -12.35 26.54 -0.69
CA GLY A 294 -11.13 27.28 -0.95
C GLY A 294 -10.99 27.91 -2.32
N TYR A 295 -11.39 29.15 -2.44
CA TYR A 295 -11.11 30.00 -3.59
C TYR A 295 -9.71 30.57 -3.39
N VAL A 296 -8.78 30.19 -4.25
CA VAL A 296 -7.51 30.91 -4.34
C VAL A 296 -7.75 32.16 -5.18
N GLU A 297 -7.65 33.33 -4.54
CA GLU A 297 -7.89 34.61 -5.20
C GLU A 297 -6.92 34.78 -6.39
N GLY A 298 -7.46 35.00 -7.57
CA GLY A 298 -6.70 35.13 -8.82
C GLY A 298 -6.53 33.85 -9.64
N LEU A 299 -6.90 32.67 -9.12
CA LEU A 299 -6.97 31.45 -9.90
C LEU A 299 -8.28 31.39 -10.69
N LYS A 300 -8.20 31.42 -12.01
CA LYS A 300 -9.33 31.06 -12.87
C LYS A 300 -9.29 29.56 -13.05
N VAL A 301 -10.07 28.86 -12.24
CA VAL A 301 -10.25 27.42 -12.39
C VAL A 301 -11.03 27.20 -13.68
N ASP A 302 -10.42 26.54 -14.65
CA ASP A 302 -11.07 26.06 -15.86
C ASP A 302 -12.16 25.03 -15.50
N LYS A 303 -12.67 24.25 -16.47
CA LYS A 303 -13.76 23.26 -16.32
C LYS A 303 -13.63 22.26 -15.14
N TYR A 304 -12.50 22.24 -14.45
CA TYR A 304 -12.15 21.32 -13.35
C TYR A 304 -12.50 21.92 -11.99
N ASP A 305 -13.79 22.08 -11.74
CA ASP A 305 -14.34 22.75 -10.56
C ASP A 305 -14.59 21.79 -9.37
N GLU A 306 -13.87 20.65 -9.32
CA GLU A 306 -14.11 19.57 -8.37
C GLU A 306 -13.06 19.46 -7.29
N LEU A 307 -13.49 18.89 -6.14
CA LEU A 307 -12.64 18.62 -4.99
C LEU A 307 -11.73 17.41 -5.30
N VAL A 308 -10.47 17.65 -5.60
CA VAL A 308 -9.46 16.59 -5.64
C VAL A 308 -8.58 16.77 -4.42
N ASN A 309 -8.77 15.91 -3.43
CA ASN A 309 -7.85 15.77 -2.32
C ASN A 309 -6.72 14.83 -2.72
N GLU A 310 -5.58 14.93 -2.05
CA GLU A 310 -4.46 14.00 -2.20
C GLU A 310 -3.95 13.90 -3.64
N SER A 311 -3.94 15.03 -4.34
CA SER A 311 -3.71 15.13 -5.78
C SER A 311 -2.39 14.49 -6.24
N VAL A 312 -1.32 14.64 -5.47
CA VAL A 312 0.00 14.07 -5.77
C VAL A 312 -0.01 12.57 -5.57
N SER A 313 -0.49 12.10 -4.41
CA SER A 313 -0.54 10.66 -4.11
C SER A 313 -1.39 9.90 -5.14
N TYR A 314 -2.61 10.39 -5.43
CA TYR A 314 -3.46 9.81 -6.48
C TYR A 314 -2.77 9.80 -7.85
N GLY A 315 -2.13 10.90 -8.22
CA GLY A 315 -1.51 11.01 -9.55
C GLY A 315 -0.32 10.08 -9.73
N LEU A 316 0.48 9.92 -8.71
CA LEU A 316 1.62 9.00 -8.73
C LEU A 316 1.16 7.55 -8.74
N GLU A 317 0.20 7.20 -7.89
CA GLU A 317 -0.35 5.84 -7.87
C GLU A 317 -1.07 5.51 -9.17
N ASN A 318 -1.89 6.42 -9.72
CA ASN A 318 -2.56 6.19 -10.99
C ASN A 318 -1.56 5.96 -12.12
N ALA A 319 -0.43 6.67 -12.16
CA ALA A 319 0.62 6.42 -13.13
C ALA A 319 1.17 4.98 -13.02
N TYR A 320 1.40 4.49 -11.82
CA TYR A 320 1.82 3.12 -11.61
C TYR A 320 0.72 2.10 -11.96
N TYR A 321 -0.54 2.34 -11.61
CA TYR A 321 -1.62 1.42 -11.99
C TYR A 321 -1.88 1.42 -13.49
N ASP A 322 -1.68 2.53 -14.19
CA ASP A 322 -1.70 2.57 -15.66
C ASP A 322 -0.63 1.65 -16.27
N TRP A 323 0.57 1.64 -15.71
CA TRP A 323 1.60 0.69 -16.11
C TRP A 323 1.17 -0.76 -15.84
N CYS A 324 0.54 -1.05 -14.72
CA CYS A 324 -0.01 -2.38 -14.41
C CYS A 324 -1.08 -2.81 -15.42
N ILE A 325 -1.98 -1.89 -15.83
CA ILE A 325 -2.98 -2.15 -16.88
C ILE A 325 -2.29 -2.49 -18.21
N ALA A 326 -1.21 -1.78 -18.55
CA ALA A 326 -0.44 -2.10 -19.75
C ALA A 326 0.11 -3.54 -19.69
N GLN A 327 0.58 -4.02 -18.53
CA GLN A 327 1.01 -5.41 -18.41
C GLN A 327 -0.15 -6.40 -18.62
N ILE A 328 -1.33 -6.12 -18.09
CA ILE A 328 -2.55 -6.93 -18.35
C ILE A 328 -2.93 -6.87 -19.84
N ALA A 329 -2.89 -5.69 -20.46
CA ALA A 329 -3.17 -5.52 -21.90
C ALA A 329 -2.23 -6.33 -22.78
N LYS A 330 -0.95 -6.40 -22.39
CA LYS A 330 0.06 -7.24 -23.07
C LYS A 330 -0.30 -8.73 -22.99
N LEU A 331 -0.74 -9.21 -21.82
CA LEU A 331 -1.19 -10.60 -21.64
C LEU A 331 -2.48 -10.89 -22.44
N ALA A 332 -3.38 -9.92 -22.53
CA ALA A 332 -4.60 -10.01 -23.34
C ALA A 332 -4.33 -9.86 -24.86
N GLY A 333 -3.12 -9.53 -25.28
CA GLY A 333 -2.77 -9.29 -26.69
C GLY A 333 -3.40 -8.03 -27.28
N ASN A 334 -3.66 -7.01 -26.45
CA ASN A 334 -4.28 -5.75 -26.85
C ASN A 334 -3.23 -4.62 -26.93
N ASP A 335 -2.54 -4.53 -28.07
CA ASP A 335 -1.47 -3.55 -28.28
C ASP A 335 -1.96 -2.10 -28.15
N GLN A 336 -3.20 -1.79 -28.57
CA GLN A 336 -3.73 -0.42 -28.48
C GLN A 336 -3.87 0.04 -27.03
N GLN A 337 -4.39 -0.81 -26.14
CA GLN A 337 -4.50 -0.48 -24.74
C GLN A 337 -3.12 -0.49 -24.05
N TYR A 338 -2.23 -1.39 -24.47
CA TYR A 338 -0.85 -1.40 -24.01
C TYR A 338 -0.18 -0.04 -24.26
N ASP A 339 -0.17 0.45 -25.51
CA ASP A 339 0.46 1.71 -25.87
C ASP A 339 -0.17 2.91 -25.12
N ARG A 340 -1.51 2.93 -25.01
CA ARG A 340 -2.23 3.99 -24.30
C ARG A 340 -1.81 4.07 -22.83
N TYR A 341 -1.82 2.95 -22.14
CA TYR A 341 -1.55 2.90 -20.71
C TYR A 341 -0.05 3.05 -20.40
N MET A 342 0.83 2.54 -21.24
CA MET A 342 2.27 2.81 -21.14
C MET A 342 2.57 4.31 -21.29
N ALA A 343 1.97 5.00 -22.26
CA ALA A 343 2.14 6.44 -22.39
C ALA A 343 1.63 7.19 -21.16
N ARG A 344 0.43 6.85 -20.66
CA ARG A 344 -0.18 7.53 -19.50
C ARG A 344 0.57 7.27 -18.19
N SER A 345 1.24 6.13 -18.05
CA SER A 345 2.06 5.80 -16.90
C SER A 345 3.23 6.77 -16.67
N GLU A 346 3.63 7.52 -17.70
CA GLU A 346 4.69 8.53 -17.60
C GLU A 346 4.22 9.85 -16.96
N SER A 347 2.93 9.99 -16.64
CA SER A 347 2.35 11.21 -16.07
C SER A 347 2.96 11.62 -14.73
N PHE A 348 3.57 10.69 -13.98
CA PHE A 348 4.29 11.01 -12.74
C PHE A 348 5.37 12.08 -12.93
N LYS A 349 6.00 12.17 -14.09
CA LYS A 349 7.02 13.17 -14.41
C LYS A 349 6.51 14.61 -14.28
N ASN A 350 5.21 14.81 -14.42
CA ASN A 350 4.58 16.12 -14.29
C ASN A 350 4.53 16.65 -12.84
N TYR A 351 4.75 15.80 -11.85
CA TYR A 351 4.73 16.21 -10.45
C TYR A 351 6.09 16.65 -9.94
N PHE A 352 7.19 16.35 -10.63
CA PHE A 352 8.52 16.66 -10.14
C PHE A 352 8.91 18.13 -10.36
N ASP A 353 9.13 18.86 -9.28
CA ASP A 353 9.65 20.24 -9.26
C ASP A 353 11.17 20.23 -9.09
N TYR A 354 11.89 20.29 -10.22
CA TYR A 354 13.35 20.40 -10.24
C TYR A 354 13.79 21.81 -9.87
N ASN A 355 14.30 22.01 -8.67
CA ASN A 355 14.77 23.31 -8.18
C ASN A 355 15.96 23.14 -7.20
N PRO A 356 17.16 22.79 -7.73
CA PRO A 356 18.35 22.57 -6.88
C PRO A 356 18.84 23.85 -6.16
N GLU A 357 18.49 25.05 -6.65
CA GLU A 357 18.84 26.32 -5.99
C GLU A 357 18.05 26.51 -4.69
N GLN A 358 16.79 26.04 -4.64
CA GLN A 358 15.96 26.10 -3.46
C GLN A 358 16.25 24.90 -2.54
N TYR A 359 16.09 23.68 -3.05
CA TYR A 359 16.15 22.47 -2.23
C TYR A 359 17.56 22.06 -1.83
N GLY A 360 18.57 22.51 -2.59
CA GLY A 360 19.99 22.36 -2.21
C GLY A 360 20.41 23.12 -0.95
N LYS A 361 19.54 24.02 -0.42
CA LYS A 361 19.74 24.69 0.88
C LYS A 361 19.39 23.82 2.08
N LEU A 362 18.60 22.75 1.88
CA LEU A 362 18.22 21.83 2.95
C LEU A 362 19.46 21.20 3.59
N GLN A 363 19.46 21.10 4.91
CA GLN A 363 20.60 20.61 5.69
C GLN A 363 20.18 19.43 6.58
N ASP A 364 21.16 18.58 6.89
CA ASP A 364 21.02 17.58 7.95
C ASP A 364 21.11 18.24 9.34
N THR A 365 20.90 17.46 10.40
CA THR A 365 20.99 17.91 11.80
C THR A 365 22.38 18.44 12.20
N LYS A 366 23.41 18.24 11.37
CA LYS A 366 24.79 18.70 11.58
C LYS A 366 25.12 19.93 10.76
N GLY A 367 24.18 20.43 9.95
CA GLY A 367 24.36 21.58 9.07
C GLY A 367 25.05 21.27 7.74
N ASN A 368 25.16 19.99 7.34
CA ASN A 368 25.66 19.63 6.03
C ASN A 368 24.54 19.71 4.99
N ALA A 369 24.85 20.21 3.79
CA ALA A 369 23.90 20.25 2.69
C ALA A 369 23.45 18.83 2.30
N LEU A 370 22.14 18.62 2.16
CA LEU A 370 21.56 17.34 1.77
C LEU A 370 21.73 17.04 0.27
N GLY A 371 21.83 18.09 -0.57
CA GLY A 371 22.02 17.94 -2.01
C GLY A 371 20.78 17.52 -2.79
N ALA A 372 19.58 17.69 -2.23
CA ALA A 372 18.34 17.42 -2.93
C ALA A 372 18.18 18.31 -4.16
N THR A 373 17.73 17.73 -5.28
CA THR A 373 17.57 18.44 -6.56
C THR A 373 16.12 18.87 -6.82
N GLY A 374 15.15 18.20 -6.19
CA GLY A 374 13.73 18.47 -6.38
C GLY A 374 12.85 17.48 -5.62
N PHE A 375 11.54 17.72 -5.71
CA PHE A 375 10.52 16.91 -5.04
C PHE A 375 9.26 16.79 -5.90
N MET A 376 8.46 15.75 -5.68
CA MET A 376 7.09 15.70 -6.16
C MET A 376 6.29 16.79 -5.46
N ARG A 377 5.60 17.64 -6.22
CA ARG A 377 4.94 18.83 -5.71
C ARG A 377 3.56 19.01 -6.31
N PRO A 378 2.55 19.41 -5.51
CA PRO A 378 1.24 19.71 -6.02
C PRO A 378 1.26 20.93 -6.97
N ALA A 379 0.37 20.92 -7.95
CA ALA A 379 0.23 22.00 -8.90
C ALA A 379 -1.24 22.28 -9.24
N TYR A 380 -1.55 23.50 -9.61
CA TYR A 380 -2.86 23.96 -10.07
C TYR A 380 -2.86 24.17 -11.59
N MET A 381 -4.06 24.13 -12.18
CA MET A 381 -4.29 24.64 -13.52
C MET A 381 -4.81 26.09 -13.44
N ASN A 382 -4.03 27.03 -13.97
CA ASN A 382 -4.41 28.44 -14.05
C ASN A 382 -4.40 28.92 -15.50
N SER A 383 -5.59 29.20 -16.05
CA SER A 383 -5.75 29.72 -17.42
C SER A 383 -4.98 28.90 -18.48
N GLY A 384 -5.03 27.56 -18.37
CA GLY A 384 -4.36 26.63 -19.26
C GLY A 384 -2.89 26.39 -18.94
N SER A 385 -2.35 27.01 -17.89
CA SER A 385 -0.96 26.82 -17.46
C SER A 385 -0.87 26.09 -16.12
N LYS A 386 0.13 25.23 -15.97
CA LYS A 386 0.48 24.60 -14.71
C LYS A 386 1.18 25.61 -13.79
N VAL A 387 0.74 25.69 -12.54
CA VAL A 387 1.32 26.56 -11.50
C VAL A 387 1.56 25.74 -10.24
N TRP A 388 2.79 25.76 -9.74
CA TRP A 388 3.15 25.02 -8.53
C TRP A 388 2.46 25.59 -7.28
N ALA A 389 1.97 24.70 -6.43
CA ALA A 389 1.41 25.05 -5.13
C ALA A 389 2.50 25.36 -4.10
N ASN A 390 2.20 26.26 -3.19
CA ASN A 390 2.96 26.50 -1.97
C ASN A 390 2.22 25.95 -0.75
N ASN A 391 2.90 25.73 0.36
CA ASN A 391 2.27 25.15 1.55
C ASN A 391 2.70 25.81 2.88
N LEU A 392 3.63 26.77 2.84
CA LEU A 392 4.13 27.45 4.03
C LEU A 392 4.49 28.91 3.72
N LYS A 393 4.32 29.82 4.70
CA LYS A 393 4.79 31.19 4.61
C LYS A 393 6.32 31.23 4.70
N ALA A 394 6.96 31.94 3.78
CA ALA A 394 8.43 32.06 3.76
C ALA A 394 9.00 32.68 5.03
N GLU A 395 8.27 33.57 5.72
CA GLU A 395 8.70 34.18 6.99
C GLU A 395 8.85 33.17 8.14
N CYS A 396 8.31 31.97 8.00
CA CYS A 396 8.40 30.89 8.98
C CYS A 396 9.60 29.95 8.73
N LEU A 397 10.45 30.26 7.76
CA LEU A 397 11.68 29.53 7.48
C LEU A 397 12.91 30.42 7.65
N ASP A 398 14.00 29.80 8.05
CA ASP A 398 15.33 30.46 7.99
C ASP A 398 15.92 30.37 6.56
N GLU A 399 17.14 30.91 6.40
CA GLU A 399 17.85 30.91 5.12
C GLU A 399 18.19 29.53 4.55
N ASN A 400 18.16 28.49 5.40
CA ASN A 400 18.43 27.09 5.07
C ASN A 400 17.14 26.27 4.93
N MET A 401 15.98 26.92 4.88
CA MET A 401 14.65 26.28 4.84
C MET A 401 14.32 25.44 6.09
N ALA A 402 14.98 25.68 7.21
CA ALA A 402 14.59 25.09 8.49
C ALA A 402 13.47 25.91 9.14
N LEU A 403 12.54 25.23 9.83
CA LEU A 403 11.39 25.87 10.48
C LEU A 403 11.87 26.86 11.56
N SER A 404 11.48 28.12 11.40
CA SER A 404 11.82 29.24 12.27
C SER A 404 10.60 30.12 12.48
N ILE A 405 9.72 29.72 13.41
CA ILE A 405 8.44 30.39 13.63
C ILE A 405 8.66 31.76 14.31
N PRO A 406 8.17 32.87 13.71
CA PRO A 406 8.27 34.18 14.31
C PRO A 406 7.58 34.31 15.66
N ASP A 407 8.10 35.19 16.54
CA ASP A 407 7.48 35.46 17.83
C ASP A 407 6.02 35.89 17.69
N GLY A 408 5.13 35.19 18.42
CA GLY A 408 3.71 35.45 18.42
C GLY A 408 2.90 34.70 17.35
N MET A 409 3.56 33.86 16.55
CA MET A 409 2.91 32.88 15.68
C MET A 409 3.00 31.47 16.29
N ASP A 410 2.12 30.60 15.84
CA ASP A 410 2.26 29.15 16.02
C ASP A 410 2.45 28.47 14.64
N TYR A 411 2.69 27.17 14.64
CA TYR A 411 2.88 26.40 13.41
C TYR A 411 1.65 26.47 12.47
N ASN A 412 0.43 26.50 13.02
CA ASN A 412 -0.78 26.59 12.21
C ASN A 412 -0.89 27.96 11.51
N ALA A 413 -0.42 29.02 12.15
CA ALA A 413 -0.36 30.35 11.53
C ALA A 413 0.65 30.44 10.38
N CYS A 414 1.63 29.55 10.34
CA CYS A 414 2.64 29.44 9.27
C CYS A 414 2.12 28.70 8.04
N LYS A 415 1.15 27.78 8.21
CA LYS A 415 0.56 27.03 7.09
C LYS A 415 -0.19 28.00 6.17
N ASP A 416 0.13 27.98 4.91
CA ASP A 416 -0.58 28.74 3.89
C ASP A 416 -0.71 27.92 2.59
N ARG A 417 -1.93 27.81 2.08
CA ARG A 417 -2.28 27.12 0.83
C ARG A 417 -2.59 28.08 -0.31
N LYS A 418 -2.25 29.33 -0.20
CA LYS A 418 -2.47 30.31 -1.27
C LYS A 418 -1.36 30.18 -2.31
N ALA A 419 -1.61 29.39 -3.31
CA ALA A 419 -0.67 29.01 -4.36
C ALA A 419 0.01 30.17 -5.10
N LEU A 420 -0.53 31.39 -5.02
CA LEU A 420 -0.08 32.53 -5.83
C LEU A 420 0.47 33.68 -4.99
N ASN A 421 0.66 33.50 -3.70
CA ASN A 421 1.30 34.52 -2.90
C ASN A 421 2.83 34.43 -3.08
N GLU A 422 3.46 35.48 -3.62
CA GLU A 422 4.92 35.50 -3.85
C GLU A 422 5.75 35.39 -2.54
N SER A 423 5.10 35.58 -1.38
CA SER A 423 5.74 35.41 -0.06
C SER A 423 5.69 33.97 0.49
N ASP A 424 5.04 33.06 -0.22
CA ASP A 424 4.91 31.67 0.23
C ASP A 424 5.86 30.76 -0.53
N VAL A 425 6.21 29.62 0.09
CA VAL A 425 7.15 28.65 -0.47
C VAL A 425 6.59 27.22 -0.33
N PHE A 426 7.15 26.30 -1.09
CA PHE A 426 6.90 24.88 -0.85
C PHE A 426 7.96 24.35 0.12
N TRP A 427 7.50 23.87 1.28
CA TRP A 427 8.34 23.29 2.32
C TRP A 427 8.16 21.76 2.35
N PRO A 428 9.22 20.96 2.07
CA PRO A 428 9.07 19.52 1.81
C PRO A 428 8.77 18.68 3.05
N TYR A 429 8.95 19.19 4.26
CA TYR A 429 8.74 18.45 5.50
C TYR A 429 7.29 18.46 6.00
N ARG A 430 6.41 19.26 5.39
CA ARG A 430 5.04 19.35 5.86
C ARG A 430 4.31 18.02 5.66
N ALA A 431 4.05 17.32 6.77
CA ALA A 431 3.30 16.09 6.79
C ALA A 431 1.78 16.35 6.73
N GLU A 432 1.09 15.46 6.05
CA GLU A 432 -0.37 15.49 5.85
C GLU A 432 -0.94 14.12 6.21
N HIS A 433 -2.11 14.11 6.87
CA HIS A 433 -2.79 12.86 7.17
C HIS A 433 -3.74 12.50 6.02
N ARG A 434 -4.76 13.34 5.78
CA ARG A 434 -5.73 13.21 4.68
C ARG A 434 -6.26 14.58 4.26
N GLY A 435 -6.72 14.66 3.01
CA GLY A 435 -7.50 15.80 2.54
C GLY A 435 -6.69 16.99 2.04
N GLU A 436 -5.38 16.93 2.03
CA GLU A 436 -4.49 17.86 1.36
C GLU A 436 -3.94 17.26 0.06
N ASP A 437 -2.63 17.33 -0.20
CA ASP A 437 -2.08 16.87 -1.48
C ASP A 437 -1.36 15.52 -1.40
N PHE A 438 -1.04 15.08 -0.18
CA PHE A 438 -0.37 13.82 0.12
C PHE A 438 -1.22 12.97 1.07
N THR A 439 -1.25 11.67 0.82
CA THR A 439 -1.87 10.68 1.70
C THR A 439 -0.85 10.24 2.74
N GLU A 440 -1.16 10.46 4.01
CA GLU A 440 -0.43 9.90 5.15
C GLU A 440 1.10 10.08 5.03
N GLY A 441 1.53 11.27 4.65
CA GLY A 441 2.94 11.52 4.43
C GLY A 441 3.24 12.93 3.98
N ASN A 442 4.42 13.09 3.43
CA ASN A 442 4.85 14.32 2.78
C ASN A 442 5.60 14.01 1.48
N THR A 443 6.13 15.03 0.84
CA THR A 443 6.82 14.84 -0.43
C THR A 443 8.11 14.02 -0.33
N TRP A 444 8.75 13.93 0.85
CA TRP A 444 9.94 13.10 1.02
C TRP A 444 9.65 11.64 0.71
N GLN A 445 8.52 11.10 1.22
CA GLN A 445 8.08 9.74 0.99
C GLN A 445 7.56 9.60 -0.45
N TRP A 446 6.63 10.45 -0.85
CA TRP A 446 5.95 10.31 -2.14
C TRP A 446 6.82 10.59 -3.36
N THR A 447 7.96 11.26 -3.22
CA THR A 447 8.91 11.50 -4.32
C THR A 447 9.42 10.20 -4.96
N TRP A 448 9.37 9.09 -4.25
CA TRP A 448 9.90 7.79 -4.71
C TRP A 448 8.85 6.91 -5.37
N PHE A 449 7.57 7.32 -5.34
CA PHE A 449 6.50 6.46 -5.83
C PHE A 449 6.34 6.54 -7.37
N ALA A 450 7.34 6.01 -8.07
CA ALA A 450 7.32 5.69 -9.50
C ALA A 450 8.11 4.38 -9.74
N PRO A 451 7.76 3.27 -9.04
CA PRO A 451 8.55 2.04 -9.08
C PRO A 451 8.64 1.43 -10.47
N HIS A 452 7.66 1.67 -11.32
CA HIS A 452 7.55 1.15 -12.69
C HIS A 452 8.50 1.82 -13.69
N ASN A 453 9.07 2.99 -13.36
CA ASN A 453 10.00 3.70 -14.23
C ASN A 453 11.06 4.48 -13.44
N LEU A 454 12.00 3.75 -12.84
CA LEU A 454 13.10 4.35 -12.06
C LEU A 454 14.06 5.18 -12.93
N ASN A 455 14.27 4.81 -14.21
CA ASN A 455 15.07 5.59 -15.15
C ASN A 455 14.44 6.96 -15.43
N GLY A 456 13.13 6.98 -15.69
CA GLY A 456 12.38 8.23 -15.88
C GLY A 456 12.38 9.09 -14.62
N LEU A 457 12.24 8.48 -13.43
CA LEU A 457 12.34 9.19 -12.16
C LEU A 457 13.74 9.81 -11.97
N ALA A 458 14.80 9.05 -12.24
CA ALA A 458 16.16 9.55 -12.16
C ALA A 458 16.40 10.72 -13.14
N ASN A 459 15.87 10.62 -14.36
CA ASN A 459 16.02 11.66 -15.37
C ASN A 459 15.34 12.97 -14.98
N VAL A 460 14.11 12.93 -14.43
CA VAL A 460 13.47 14.17 -13.94
C VAL A 460 14.18 14.75 -12.72
N MET A 461 14.76 13.91 -11.85
CA MET A 461 15.65 14.36 -10.77
C MET A 461 16.92 15.03 -11.30
N GLY A 462 17.40 14.63 -12.48
CA GLY A 462 18.50 15.26 -13.21
C GLY A 462 18.11 16.53 -13.97
N GLY A 463 16.83 16.92 -13.93
CA GLY A 463 16.34 18.15 -14.57
C GLY A 463 15.74 17.94 -15.97
N GLU A 464 15.55 16.70 -16.40
CA GLU A 464 14.79 16.42 -17.62
C GLU A 464 13.34 16.90 -17.46
N ARG A 465 12.75 17.40 -18.53
CA ARG A 465 11.37 17.88 -18.54
C ARG A 465 10.60 17.27 -19.68
N ILE A 466 9.33 16.98 -19.42
CA ILE A 466 8.38 16.56 -20.45
C ILE A 466 7.36 17.67 -20.69
N ASP A 467 6.80 17.71 -21.89
CA ASP A 467 5.54 18.44 -22.11
C ASP A 467 4.41 17.67 -21.43
N ARG A 468 3.48 18.38 -20.78
CA ARG A 468 2.42 17.80 -19.92
C ARG A 468 1.63 16.65 -20.55
N THR A 469 1.48 16.66 -21.86
CA THR A 469 0.72 15.66 -22.62
C THR A 469 1.60 14.84 -23.58
N ASP A 470 2.88 15.13 -23.65
CA ASP A 470 3.85 14.31 -24.38
C ASP A 470 4.40 13.26 -23.42
N PHE A 471 3.72 12.15 -23.33
CA PHE A 471 4.11 10.99 -22.52
C PHE A 471 5.11 10.14 -23.29
N SER A 472 6.30 10.70 -23.53
CA SER A 472 7.40 9.95 -24.15
C SER A 472 7.72 8.69 -23.35
N LEU A 473 7.96 7.58 -24.05
CA LEU A 473 8.43 6.36 -23.43
C LEU A 473 9.78 6.58 -22.75
N PRO A 474 10.10 5.82 -21.68
CA PRO A 474 11.33 6.00 -20.93
C PRO A 474 12.56 5.83 -21.82
N GLU A 475 13.47 6.79 -21.71
CA GLU A 475 14.79 6.74 -22.32
C GLU A 475 15.79 6.10 -21.35
N ASP A 476 16.99 5.80 -21.85
CA ASP A 476 18.09 5.38 -20.99
C ASP A 476 18.39 6.46 -19.94
N VAL A 477 18.75 6.02 -18.73
CA VAL A 477 19.07 6.96 -17.66
C VAL A 477 20.35 7.76 -17.98
N THR A 478 20.26 9.09 -17.85
CA THR A 478 21.38 9.99 -18.05
C THR A 478 22.37 9.95 -16.86
N GLU A 479 23.64 10.30 -17.09
CA GLU A 479 24.62 10.39 -16.00
C GLU A 479 24.23 11.45 -14.96
N GLN A 480 23.61 12.56 -15.39
CA GLN A 480 23.07 13.56 -14.47
C GLN A 480 21.89 12.99 -13.67
N GLY A 481 21.03 12.19 -14.30
CA GLY A 481 19.93 11.49 -13.64
C GLY A 481 20.44 10.52 -12.58
N LYS A 482 21.42 9.67 -12.90
CA LYS A 482 22.04 8.75 -11.93
C LYS A 482 22.61 9.49 -10.71
N ALA A 483 23.34 10.58 -10.95
CA ALA A 483 23.94 11.38 -9.87
C ALA A 483 22.86 12.05 -8.98
N ALA A 484 21.82 12.60 -9.59
CA ALA A 484 20.71 13.24 -8.88
C ALA A 484 19.87 12.23 -8.09
N PHE A 485 19.61 11.04 -8.65
CA PHE A 485 18.88 9.97 -7.98
C PHE A 485 19.60 9.54 -6.70
N LEU A 486 20.90 9.28 -6.78
CA LEU A 486 21.70 8.95 -5.59
C LEU A 486 21.74 10.12 -4.58
N ALA A 487 21.86 11.36 -5.04
CA ALA A 487 21.86 12.53 -4.16
C ALA A 487 20.54 12.68 -3.40
N ASN A 488 19.39 12.52 -4.08
CA ASN A 488 18.08 12.59 -3.44
C ASN A 488 17.83 11.40 -2.48
N LEU A 489 18.27 10.17 -2.80
CA LEU A 489 18.21 9.04 -1.86
C LEU A 489 19.04 9.33 -0.59
N ASN A 490 20.25 9.81 -0.78
CA ASN A 490 21.08 10.21 0.36
C ASN A 490 20.45 11.35 1.17
N ALA A 491 19.79 12.30 0.52
CA ALA A 491 19.07 13.36 1.18
C ALA A 491 17.93 12.81 2.05
N LEU A 492 17.11 11.89 1.53
CA LEU A 492 16.01 11.25 2.27
C LEU A 492 16.50 10.63 3.59
N PHE A 493 17.51 9.75 3.51
CA PHE A 493 17.98 9.00 4.68
C PHE A 493 18.85 9.82 5.65
N ASN A 494 19.30 11.03 5.28
CA ASN A 494 20.07 11.93 6.14
C ASN A 494 19.28 13.17 6.59
N ALA A 495 18.07 13.39 6.09
CA ALA A 495 17.22 14.52 6.48
C ALA A 495 16.85 14.45 7.97
N ASP A 496 16.47 15.59 8.55
CA ASP A 496 16.03 15.64 9.94
C ASP A 496 14.65 15.00 10.11
N SER A 497 14.57 13.91 10.84
CA SER A 497 13.32 13.20 11.15
C SER A 497 12.37 13.99 12.07
N ASN A 498 12.86 15.06 12.72
CA ASN A 498 12.07 15.90 13.62
C ASN A 498 11.77 17.28 13.01
N ALA A 499 12.00 17.48 11.72
CA ALA A 499 11.81 18.78 11.09
C ALA A 499 10.35 19.25 11.10
N ASP A 500 9.39 18.32 10.98
CA ASP A 500 7.96 18.62 11.13
C ASP A 500 7.48 18.32 12.54
N THR A 501 6.81 19.29 13.15
CA THR A 501 6.19 19.17 14.47
C THR A 501 4.72 18.73 14.42
N SER A 502 4.12 18.66 13.22
CA SER A 502 2.74 18.27 13.00
C SER A 502 2.60 16.78 12.70
N GLN A 503 3.19 15.90 13.50
CA GLN A 503 3.22 14.46 13.27
C GLN A 503 1.85 13.89 12.83
N SER A 504 1.81 13.27 11.65
CA SER A 504 0.72 12.36 11.29
C SER A 504 0.82 11.09 12.14
N HIS A 505 -0.31 10.58 12.61
CA HIS A 505 -0.35 9.36 13.41
C HIS A 505 0.18 8.13 12.64
N ASP A 506 0.12 8.18 11.31
CA ASP A 506 0.50 7.07 10.44
C ASP A 506 2.01 7.09 10.11
N MET A 507 2.70 8.19 10.39
CA MET A 507 4.13 8.33 10.15
C MET A 507 4.94 7.95 11.38
N SER A 508 5.54 6.76 11.37
CA SER A 508 6.36 6.24 12.45
C SER A 508 7.56 5.43 11.91
N GLY A 509 8.59 5.20 12.74
CA GLY A 509 9.76 4.43 12.31
C GLY A 509 10.64 5.17 11.30
N TYR A 510 11.11 6.36 11.69
CA TYR A 510 11.91 7.22 10.83
C TYR A 510 13.38 6.78 10.74
N ILE A 511 13.92 6.77 9.52
CA ILE A 511 15.37 6.83 9.23
C ILE A 511 15.56 8.03 8.29
N GLY A 512 16.00 9.15 8.82
CA GLY A 512 15.88 10.42 8.10
C GLY A 512 14.41 10.78 7.88
N GLN A 513 14.00 10.96 6.64
CA GLN A 513 12.60 11.14 6.25
C GLN A 513 11.98 9.88 5.59
N PHE A 514 12.71 8.77 5.53
CA PHE A 514 12.13 7.45 5.26
C PHE A 514 11.25 7.03 6.43
N VAL A 515 10.07 6.47 6.17
CA VAL A 515 9.05 6.11 7.18
C VAL A 515 8.68 4.64 7.05
N MET A 516 9.20 3.79 7.93
CA MET A 516 8.92 2.35 7.88
C MET A 516 7.47 2.02 8.23
N GLY A 517 6.86 2.76 9.13
CA GLY A 517 5.50 2.51 9.64
C GLY A 517 4.38 2.95 8.69
N ASN A 518 4.71 3.35 7.45
CA ASN A 518 3.72 3.60 6.40
C ASN A 518 4.23 3.07 5.05
N GLU A 519 3.39 2.41 4.30
CA GLU A 519 3.72 1.50 3.20
C GLU A 519 4.29 2.15 1.92
N PRO A 520 3.97 3.42 1.54
CA PRO A 520 4.51 4.03 0.33
C PRO A 520 6.04 3.96 0.21
N ASP A 521 6.75 3.88 1.34
CA ASP A 521 8.21 3.88 1.40
C ASP A 521 8.86 2.48 1.37
N HIS A 522 8.10 1.40 1.49
CA HIS A 522 8.63 0.05 1.70
C HIS A 522 9.64 -0.42 0.63
N HIS A 523 9.54 0.05 -0.60
CA HIS A 523 10.47 -0.27 -1.68
C HIS A 523 11.75 0.60 -1.67
N VAL A 524 11.70 1.76 -1.02
CA VAL A 524 12.74 2.80 -1.14
C VAL A 524 14.13 2.36 -0.67
N PRO A 525 14.30 1.60 0.43
CA PRO A 525 15.61 1.08 0.84
C PRO A 525 16.32 0.27 -0.24
N TYR A 526 15.57 -0.39 -1.12
CA TYR A 526 16.10 -1.22 -2.19
C TYR A 526 16.56 -0.44 -3.42
N LEU A 527 16.16 0.84 -3.54
CA LEU A 527 16.49 1.67 -4.70
C LEU A 527 17.99 1.99 -4.81
N TYR A 528 18.76 1.82 -3.74
CA TYR A 528 20.21 1.96 -3.84
C TYR A 528 20.85 0.91 -4.78
N ASN A 529 20.18 -0.21 -5.05
CA ASN A 529 20.66 -1.19 -6.02
C ASN A 529 20.71 -0.65 -7.47
N TRP A 530 20.01 0.44 -7.76
CA TRP A 530 20.08 1.17 -9.03
C TRP A 530 21.10 2.33 -9.02
N THR A 531 21.96 2.39 -8.01
CA THR A 531 22.94 3.47 -7.83
C THR A 531 24.38 2.94 -7.76
N ALA A 532 25.33 3.86 -7.69
CA ALA A 532 26.74 3.51 -7.45
C ALA A 532 27.03 3.01 -6.02
N GLU A 533 26.02 3.01 -5.11
CA GLU A 533 26.19 2.67 -3.69
C GLU A 533 25.24 1.56 -3.21
N PRO A 534 25.16 0.40 -3.91
CA PRO A 534 24.19 -0.65 -3.60
C PRO A 534 24.31 -1.25 -2.19
N TRP A 535 25.48 -1.15 -1.56
CA TRP A 535 25.68 -1.59 -0.16
C TRP A 535 24.80 -0.85 0.85
N LYS A 536 24.29 0.33 0.50
CA LYS A 536 23.37 1.07 1.36
C LYS A 536 22.00 0.40 1.48
N THR A 537 21.56 -0.36 0.48
CA THR A 537 20.40 -1.24 0.62
C THR A 537 20.59 -2.15 1.84
N GLN A 538 21.75 -2.82 1.95
CA GLN A 538 22.00 -3.73 3.07
C GLN A 538 22.04 -2.99 4.41
N GLU A 539 22.66 -1.81 4.46
CA GLU A 539 22.74 -0.99 5.68
C GLU A 539 21.34 -0.57 6.17
N ILE A 540 20.50 -0.04 5.27
CA ILE A 540 19.16 0.45 5.63
C ILE A 540 18.19 -0.69 5.96
N VAL A 541 18.22 -1.77 5.18
CA VAL A 541 17.35 -2.94 5.43
C VAL A 541 17.72 -3.61 6.76
N ASP A 542 19.03 -3.77 7.06
CA ASP A 542 19.48 -4.30 8.35
C ASP A 542 19.05 -3.38 9.51
N GLN A 543 19.24 -2.07 9.36
CA GLN A 543 18.81 -1.10 10.36
C GLN A 543 17.30 -1.18 10.61
N ALA A 544 16.47 -1.18 9.55
CA ALA A 544 15.03 -1.22 9.67
C ALA A 544 14.54 -2.52 10.35
N MET A 545 15.09 -3.69 9.98
CA MET A 545 14.76 -4.95 10.63
C MET A 545 15.14 -4.97 12.12
N ASN A 546 16.26 -4.36 12.49
CA ASN A 546 16.74 -4.36 13.88
C ASN A 546 16.03 -3.29 14.75
N GLU A 547 15.67 -2.13 14.20
CA GLU A 547 15.10 -1.02 14.97
C GLU A 547 13.59 -1.10 15.08
N PHE A 548 12.88 -1.68 14.10
CA PHE A 548 11.44 -1.59 14.02
C PHE A 548 10.70 -2.93 14.16
N TYR A 549 11.43 -4.05 14.32
CA TYR A 549 10.85 -5.37 14.47
C TYR A 549 11.42 -6.10 15.69
N HIS A 550 10.56 -6.40 16.66
CA HIS A 550 10.95 -7.00 17.93
C HIS A 550 10.03 -8.16 18.33
N PRO A 551 10.54 -9.23 18.98
CA PRO A 551 9.73 -10.36 19.44
C PRO A 551 8.96 -10.03 20.74
N THR A 552 8.20 -8.94 20.74
CA THR A 552 7.42 -8.44 21.88
C THR A 552 5.97 -8.18 21.48
N HIS A 553 5.11 -7.84 22.43
CA HIS A 553 3.71 -7.48 22.12
C HIS A 553 3.59 -6.21 21.26
N GLU A 554 4.52 -5.28 21.40
CA GLU A 554 4.65 -4.06 20.59
C GLU A 554 5.78 -4.26 19.56
N GLY A 555 5.76 -5.39 18.84
CA GLY A 555 6.87 -5.84 18.05
C GLY A 555 6.99 -5.22 16.66
N LEU A 556 6.02 -4.42 16.23
CA LEU A 556 6.02 -3.73 14.94
C LEU A 556 5.86 -2.24 15.16
N ILE A 557 6.51 -1.44 14.31
CA ILE A 557 6.27 -0.02 14.24
C ILE A 557 5.04 0.25 13.36
N GLY A 558 4.18 1.21 13.74
CA GLY A 558 2.95 1.52 13.01
C GLY A 558 1.88 0.43 13.11
N ASN A 559 0.95 0.43 12.14
CA ASN A 559 -0.06 -0.60 11.97
C ASN A 559 0.54 -1.83 11.29
N GLU A 560 -0.10 -2.99 11.41
CA GLU A 560 0.37 -4.23 10.77
C GLU A 560 -0.11 -4.33 9.32
N ASP A 561 -1.25 -3.73 9.03
CA ASP A 561 -1.90 -3.58 7.73
C ASP A 561 -2.02 -4.89 6.96
N VAL A 562 -2.72 -5.81 7.61
CA VAL A 562 -3.27 -7.05 7.06
C VAL A 562 -2.20 -7.93 6.39
N GLY A 563 -1.04 -8.00 7.02
CA GLY A 563 0.09 -8.82 6.57
C GLY A 563 1.17 -8.05 5.82
N GLN A 564 0.99 -6.77 5.49
CA GLN A 564 1.96 -6.01 4.70
C GLN A 564 3.28 -5.78 5.44
N MET A 565 3.23 -5.25 6.66
CA MET A 565 4.42 -5.00 7.48
C MET A 565 5.19 -6.31 7.75
N SER A 566 4.45 -7.37 8.02
CA SER A 566 5.00 -8.71 8.24
C SER A 566 5.63 -9.30 6.97
N ALA A 567 5.00 -9.14 5.82
CA ALA A 567 5.52 -9.63 4.54
C ALA A 567 6.80 -8.89 4.12
N TRP A 568 6.89 -7.58 4.38
CA TRP A 568 8.12 -6.82 4.16
C TRP A 568 9.27 -7.42 4.96
N TYR A 569 9.03 -7.72 6.26
CA TYR A 569 10.05 -8.34 7.11
C TYR A 569 10.43 -9.74 6.62
N VAL A 570 9.46 -10.59 6.24
CA VAL A 570 9.73 -11.94 5.73
C VAL A 570 10.59 -11.89 4.47
N MET A 571 10.23 -11.07 3.47
CA MET A 571 11.01 -10.94 2.24
C MET A 571 12.39 -10.36 2.51
N SER A 572 12.49 -9.33 3.35
CA SER A 572 13.79 -8.72 3.73
C SER A 572 14.69 -9.71 4.45
N ALA A 573 14.16 -10.51 5.39
CA ALA A 573 14.89 -11.54 6.12
C ALA A 573 15.35 -12.70 5.21
N LEU A 574 14.62 -12.99 4.13
CA LEU A 574 15.02 -13.92 3.08
C LEU A 574 16.09 -13.32 2.14
N GLY A 575 16.32 -12.03 2.18
CA GLY A 575 17.37 -11.33 1.44
C GLY A 575 16.97 -10.85 0.05
N PHE A 576 15.68 -10.69 -0.27
CA PHE A 576 15.21 -10.11 -1.52
C PHE A 576 13.87 -9.38 -1.35
N TYR A 577 13.53 -8.54 -2.32
CA TYR A 577 12.28 -7.77 -2.33
C TYR A 577 11.81 -7.50 -3.76
N GLN A 578 10.52 -7.29 -3.94
CA GLN A 578 9.94 -6.88 -5.23
C GLN A 578 9.65 -5.38 -5.21
N VAL A 579 10.45 -4.60 -5.92
CA VAL A 579 10.29 -3.14 -5.99
C VAL A 579 9.07 -2.75 -6.83
N THR A 580 8.79 -3.51 -7.89
CA THR A 580 7.73 -3.21 -8.87
C THR A 580 6.78 -4.40 -9.01
N PRO A 581 5.75 -4.53 -8.16
CA PRO A 581 4.70 -5.53 -8.38
C PRO A 581 4.06 -5.35 -9.78
N GLY A 582 3.82 -6.48 -10.48
CA GLY A 582 3.47 -6.47 -11.91
C GLY A 582 4.67 -6.67 -12.84
N GLU A 583 5.90 -6.54 -12.33
CA GLU A 583 7.12 -7.01 -12.96
C GLU A 583 7.58 -8.30 -12.26
N ALA A 584 7.73 -9.39 -13.00
CA ALA A 584 8.11 -10.67 -12.41
C ALA A 584 9.62 -10.72 -12.08
N SER A 585 10.10 -9.77 -11.29
CA SER A 585 11.51 -9.66 -10.88
C SER A 585 11.66 -9.25 -9.41
N TYR A 586 12.78 -9.62 -8.81
CA TYR A 586 13.17 -9.32 -7.43
C TYR A 586 14.58 -8.77 -7.40
N THR A 587 14.85 -7.86 -6.46
CA THR A 587 16.20 -7.39 -6.19
C THR A 587 16.68 -7.87 -4.82
N ILE A 588 17.99 -8.02 -4.64
CA ILE A 588 18.56 -8.52 -3.39
C ILE A 588 18.60 -7.44 -2.30
N GLY A 589 18.50 -7.91 -1.07
CA GLY A 589 18.71 -7.13 0.16
C GLY A 589 19.84 -7.75 1.00
N ARG A 590 19.55 -7.93 2.30
CA ARG A 590 20.46 -8.52 3.30
C ARG A 590 19.79 -9.75 3.90
N PRO A 591 20.26 -11.00 3.59
CA PRO A 591 19.71 -12.22 4.19
C PRO A 591 20.00 -12.27 5.69
N LEU A 592 19.01 -12.65 6.50
CA LEU A 592 19.15 -12.71 7.95
C LEU A 592 19.68 -14.08 8.44
N PHE A 593 19.39 -15.16 7.71
CA PHE A 593 19.68 -16.55 8.09
C PHE A 593 20.83 -17.13 7.27
N ASP A 594 21.56 -18.09 7.86
CA ASP A 594 22.60 -18.85 7.14
C ASP A 594 21.97 -19.70 6.03
N LYS A 595 20.76 -20.21 6.29
CA LYS A 595 19.97 -20.92 5.31
C LYS A 595 18.49 -20.75 5.60
N ALA A 596 17.72 -20.54 4.53
CA ALA A 596 16.26 -20.63 4.53
C ALA A 596 15.80 -21.54 3.39
N VAL A 597 14.81 -22.38 3.65
CA VAL A 597 14.13 -23.17 2.62
C VAL A 597 12.67 -22.78 2.66
N ILE A 598 12.12 -22.37 1.53
CA ILE A 598 10.73 -21.94 1.41
C ILE A 598 9.98 -22.78 0.37
N PRO A 599 8.68 -23.04 0.57
CA PRO A 599 7.86 -23.64 -0.48
C PRO A 599 7.71 -22.65 -1.64
N VAL A 600 7.67 -23.17 -2.85
CA VAL A 600 7.37 -22.43 -4.08
C VAL A 600 6.43 -23.25 -4.95
N ALA A 601 5.93 -22.66 -6.05
CA ALA A 601 4.90 -23.25 -6.89
C ALA A 601 5.11 -24.75 -7.21
N ASP A 602 6.31 -25.13 -7.63
CA ASP A 602 6.61 -26.48 -8.07
C ASP A 602 7.83 -27.09 -7.34
N GLY A 603 8.00 -26.78 -6.04
CA GLY A 603 9.08 -27.38 -5.24
C GLY A 603 9.48 -26.58 -4.01
N LYS A 604 10.76 -26.55 -3.72
CA LYS A 604 11.36 -25.75 -2.63
C LYS A 604 12.48 -24.89 -3.20
N PHE A 605 12.53 -23.65 -2.76
CA PHE A 605 13.61 -22.73 -3.06
C PHE A 605 14.50 -22.55 -1.84
N THR A 606 15.80 -22.64 -2.04
CA THR A 606 16.80 -22.54 -0.96
C THR A 606 17.53 -21.22 -1.06
N ILE A 607 17.62 -20.50 0.03
CA ILE A 607 18.47 -19.32 0.21
C ILE A 607 19.60 -19.71 1.14
N THR A 608 20.85 -19.49 0.74
CA THR A 608 22.03 -19.76 1.58
C THR A 608 22.91 -18.53 1.68
N SER A 609 23.56 -18.34 2.83
CA SER A 609 24.49 -17.24 3.02
C SER A 609 25.75 -17.70 3.78
N GLU A 610 26.91 -17.60 3.14
CA GLU A 610 28.21 -17.85 3.76
C GLU A 610 28.73 -16.61 4.49
N ASN A 611 29.37 -16.80 5.63
CA ASN A 611 29.98 -15.77 6.47
C ASN A 611 28.94 -14.73 7.00
N ASN A 612 27.68 -15.10 7.11
CA ASN A 612 26.63 -14.26 7.62
C ASN A 612 26.78 -14.04 9.14
N SER A 613 26.72 -12.80 9.59
CA SER A 613 26.73 -12.43 11.00
C SER A 613 26.16 -11.03 11.20
N GLN A 614 25.99 -10.59 12.44
CA GLN A 614 25.58 -9.21 12.76
C GLN A 614 26.59 -8.16 12.27
N GLU A 615 27.83 -8.52 12.04
CA GLU A 615 28.89 -7.64 11.56
C GLU A 615 29.07 -7.75 10.04
N SER A 616 28.78 -8.94 9.47
CA SER A 616 28.93 -9.23 8.04
C SER A 616 27.61 -8.97 7.30
N ILE A 617 27.22 -7.71 7.20
CA ILE A 617 25.95 -7.28 6.61
C ILE A 617 26.03 -7.03 5.10
N TYR A 618 27.24 -6.87 4.55
CA TYR A 618 27.43 -6.55 3.14
C TYR A 618 27.45 -7.80 2.28
N VAL A 619 26.81 -7.73 1.13
CA VAL A 619 26.86 -8.78 0.11
C VAL A 619 28.13 -8.60 -0.73
N LYS A 620 29.04 -9.57 -0.66
CA LYS A 620 30.28 -9.63 -1.46
C LYS A 620 30.03 -10.22 -2.84
N SER A 621 29.19 -11.25 -2.93
CA SER A 621 28.74 -11.84 -4.18
C SER A 621 27.43 -12.58 -3.99
N VAL A 622 26.65 -12.71 -5.07
CA VAL A 622 25.40 -13.47 -5.06
C VAL A 622 25.20 -14.19 -6.38
N THR A 623 24.71 -15.43 -6.29
CA THR A 623 24.36 -16.23 -7.46
C THR A 623 22.95 -16.76 -7.35
N ILE A 624 22.24 -16.83 -8.49
CA ILE A 624 20.97 -17.52 -8.65
C ILE A 624 21.16 -18.76 -9.51
N ASN A 625 20.83 -19.93 -9.00
CA ASN A 625 21.01 -21.21 -9.69
C ASN A 625 22.46 -21.39 -10.26
N GLY A 626 23.46 -20.95 -9.48
CA GLY A 626 24.88 -21.01 -9.86
C GLY A 626 25.34 -19.95 -10.86
N LYS A 627 24.46 -19.01 -11.29
CA LYS A 627 24.82 -17.89 -12.16
C LYS A 627 24.96 -16.61 -11.34
N GLN A 628 26.04 -15.86 -11.58
CA GLN A 628 26.22 -14.53 -11.00
C GLN A 628 25.06 -13.63 -11.41
N LEU A 629 24.50 -12.87 -10.48
CA LEU A 629 23.53 -11.83 -10.81
C LEU A 629 24.20 -10.76 -11.68
N SER A 630 23.44 -10.30 -12.69
CA SER A 630 23.81 -9.18 -13.54
C SER A 630 23.23 -7.86 -12.98
N ASP A 631 23.04 -6.92 -13.84
CA ASP A 631 22.62 -5.52 -13.57
C ASP A 631 21.52 -5.37 -12.50
N ASN A 632 21.64 -4.34 -11.69
CA ASN A 632 20.70 -3.96 -10.61
C ASN A 632 20.44 -5.05 -9.56
N PHE A 633 21.32 -6.07 -9.49
CA PHE A 633 21.24 -7.16 -8.50
C PHE A 633 19.87 -7.87 -8.49
N SER A 634 19.26 -8.03 -9.67
CA SER A 634 17.91 -8.57 -9.83
C SER A 634 17.92 -10.00 -10.41
N PHE A 635 16.87 -10.75 -10.10
CA PHE A 635 16.58 -12.07 -10.66
C PHE A 635 15.08 -12.23 -10.95
N ALA A 636 14.76 -13.09 -11.91
CA ALA A 636 13.38 -13.25 -12.37
C ALA A 636 12.59 -14.23 -11.47
N HIS A 637 11.26 -14.07 -11.43
CA HIS A 637 10.36 -15.02 -10.79
C HIS A 637 10.51 -16.46 -11.34
N SER A 638 10.79 -16.58 -12.63
CA SER A 638 11.09 -17.88 -13.26
C SER A 638 12.34 -18.57 -12.73
N ASP A 639 13.25 -17.84 -12.08
CA ASP A 639 14.47 -18.44 -11.50
C ASP A 639 14.20 -19.11 -10.14
N LEU A 640 13.04 -18.85 -9.50
CA LEU A 640 12.69 -19.41 -8.18
C LEU A 640 11.44 -20.28 -8.18
N LYS A 641 10.45 -20.05 -9.10
CA LYS A 641 9.12 -20.68 -9.01
C LYS A 641 9.14 -22.22 -9.09
N ASP A 642 10.13 -22.80 -9.76
CA ASP A 642 10.29 -24.24 -9.93
C ASP A 642 11.31 -24.84 -8.94
N GLY A 643 11.68 -24.08 -7.88
CA GLY A 643 12.76 -24.42 -6.97
C GLY A 643 14.11 -23.82 -7.42
N GLY A 644 15.18 -24.18 -6.71
CA GLY A 644 16.52 -23.66 -7.02
C GLY A 644 17.23 -23.08 -5.81
N GLU A 645 18.27 -22.27 -6.05
CA GLU A 645 19.10 -21.71 -4.98
C GLU A 645 19.48 -20.25 -5.26
N LEU A 646 19.30 -19.40 -4.25
CA LEU A 646 19.90 -18.07 -4.16
C LEU A 646 21.02 -18.14 -3.11
N HIS A 647 22.27 -17.95 -3.56
CA HIS A 647 23.44 -18.11 -2.70
C HIS A 647 24.19 -16.79 -2.53
N PHE A 648 24.35 -16.37 -1.27
CA PHE A 648 25.07 -15.16 -0.87
C PHE A 648 26.43 -15.50 -0.27
N VAL A 649 27.42 -14.65 -0.54
CA VAL A 649 28.66 -14.58 0.23
C VAL A 649 28.71 -13.22 0.90
N MET A 650 28.75 -13.23 2.22
CA MET A 650 28.70 -12.01 3.04
C MET A 650 30.10 -11.56 3.46
N THR A 651 30.24 -10.28 3.84
CA THR A 651 31.47 -9.70 4.35
C THR A 651 31.17 -8.58 5.36
N SER A 652 32.07 -8.38 6.32
CA SER A 652 32.06 -7.20 7.20
C SER A 652 32.85 -6.03 6.61
N ASP A 653 33.62 -6.26 5.55
CA ASP A 653 34.40 -5.21 4.88
C ASP A 653 33.58 -4.55 3.76
N LYS A 654 33.09 -3.34 4.03
CA LYS A 654 32.34 -2.53 3.05
C LYS A 654 33.09 -2.34 1.72
N SER A 655 34.44 -2.34 1.74
CA SER A 655 35.22 -2.17 0.51
C SER A 655 35.13 -3.38 -0.43
N GLU A 656 34.74 -4.55 0.09
CA GLU A 656 34.49 -5.78 -0.66
C GLU A 656 33.02 -5.93 -1.10
N ALA A 657 32.13 -5.04 -0.65
CA ALA A 657 30.72 -5.06 -1.05
C ALA A 657 30.59 -5.01 -2.58
N MET A 658 29.58 -5.72 -3.10
CA MET A 658 29.24 -5.66 -4.53
C MET A 658 29.06 -4.21 -4.98
N LYS A 659 29.55 -3.91 -6.16
CA LYS A 659 29.42 -2.61 -6.82
C LYS A 659 28.60 -2.77 -8.07
N ALA A 660 27.81 -1.78 -8.42
CA ALA A 660 27.17 -1.73 -9.72
C ALA A 660 28.26 -1.81 -10.82
N LEU A 661 27.99 -2.60 -11.82
CA LEU A 661 28.90 -2.77 -12.98
C LEU A 661 28.95 -1.51 -13.83
#